data_dcc933253204a96036e6c5c47d1bc190
#
_entry.id   dcc933253204a96036e6c5c47d1bc190
#
_cell.length_a   1.000
_cell.length_b   1.000
_cell.length_c   1.000
_cell.angle_alpha   90.00
_cell.angle_beta   90.00
_cell.angle_gamma   90.00
#
_symmetry.space_group_name_H-M   'P 1'
#
loop_
_entity.id
_entity.type
_entity.pdbx_description
1 polymer ?
#
loop_
_entity_poly.entity_id
_entity_poly.type
_entity_poly.pdbx_seq_one_letter_code
_entity_poly.pdbx_strand_id
1 'polypeptide(L)'
;MQVTRRRRHQEELSSSANRGLGRRVPLMTAGITVLAVAAAGTAFAQTDQFGRQRVGQTTAKGQVISSDQYLAPYGKRALVSDGKIMSSSVSPDGTHMAASVTDGGAVLNIIDLKTWKVQQVIGSGATADLKISGGDVGQEAPAYSPDGKHLWLGRTDGYTKFTVNADGSLSSPTTISIPADGTKHALVAAAVFSPDGSTVYAAVNGQNRVVAVNASTGAVQQSWETGNAPRGMVQVGGKLYVSNEGGRAARPGETTINSYGTQVPANPVTGATTTGTVSVIDLNKPQAAPTSVDVGLHPTAVYATKKAVFVTNTADNTVSVINPKNNKVVQTISTQPWAEATVGYEPNAVTLTDDGHLLVTLGRANAVAVYKFTSAQEPVSYVGLLPTDYFPAEVTTVGSEVVVSNTRGIDARRTTDSDKHGTHDTTSSLTHFTLPGDKAIKAQTDKVFQQNGWTKNAAQAAKGKSKAKAVPVPKKIGDPSTIKHVFLIVKENRTYDQLFGDLPQGNGDPALADFGENVTPNQHALASQFGLYDNTYDIGTNSAEGHNWLMQADNPEYTESSAGEYLRSYDTEDDALGHQKSGFLWTGAQAAGKSVRDFGEFQQFLTKPSGASWQNLYCDSKNMQATGDATAYPLTSSSPIPSLNDVSVPGFPKFDTSVPDQYREQIWKQDFEKNGPANLNMFWLSSDHTGGPASPAAQVADNDLAVGKMVDEISHSTYWKDSAIFVVEDDSQAGLDHVDGHRAPVQIISPYAQHGGVDSRYYSQITMIRTIEQILGIQPMNQKDTAATPMTGAFTKKPDLTRFNAVTNRTSLTDGLATAPSCGLDTPAPQDPEAEAVPASKVPASMKSTASTWDEWKSHQRTTGTHATADFANPEQMNHFTYYQRYNWSKPYPGEKKIFTPNDVPGAFIPSTDTDG
;
A
#
# COMPACT_ATOMS: atom_id res chain seq x y z
N MET A 1 -53.96 -43.51 2.33
CA MET A 1 -55.35 -43.04 2.45
C MET A 1 -55.28 -41.52 2.17
N GLN A 2 -55.59 -41.19 0.98
CA GLN A 2 -56.77 -40.56 0.40
C GLN A 2 -56.93 -39.11 0.91
N VAL A 3 -56.63 -38.11 0.05
CA VAL A 3 -57.42 -37.53 -1.06
C VAL A 3 -58.41 -36.50 -0.53
N THR A 4 -58.52 -35.28 -0.92
CA THR A 4 -58.90 -34.54 -2.16
C THR A 4 -58.98 -33.04 -1.86
N ARG A 5 -58.43 -32.13 -2.73
CA ARG A 5 -59.05 -31.40 -3.87
C ARG A 5 -60.24 -30.45 -3.59
N ARG A 6 -60.11 -29.19 -3.91
CA ARG A 6 -60.74 -28.34 -4.99
C ARG A 6 -60.78 -26.85 -4.59
N ARG A 7 -60.31 -25.94 -5.38
CA ARG A 7 -60.68 -25.24 -6.62
C ARG A 7 -61.72 -24.12 -6.46
N ARG A 8 -61.32 -22.91 -6.97
CA ARG A 8 -62.03 -21.87 -7.80
C ARG A 8 -63.04 -20.93 -7.12
N HIS A 9 -62.98 -19.62 -7.41
CA HIS A 9 -63.46 -18.76 -8.51
C HIS A 9 -63.04 -17.30 -8.25
N GLN A 10 -62.51 -16.56 -9.10
CA GLN A 10 -62.83 -15.62 -10.18
C GLN A 10 -64.20 -14.91 -10.04
N GLU A 11 -64.08 -13.56 -10.21
CA GLU A 11 -64.93 -12.64 -11.02
C GLU A 11 -64.77 -11.20 -10.51
N GLU A 12 -64.23 -10.25 -11.23
CA GLU A 12 -64.66 -9.37 -12.31
C GLU A 12 -65.84 -8.46 -11.97
N LEU A 13 -65.66 -7.20 -12.37
CA LEU A 13 -66.53 -6.20 -13.02
C LEU A 13 -66.41 -4.81 -12.31
N SER A 14 -66.03 -3.79 -12.91
CA SER A 14 -66.24 -2.95 -14.09
C SER A 14 -66.84 -1.58 -13.74
N SER A 15 -66.32 -0.58 -14.40
CA SER A 15 -66.88 0.64 -15.04
C SER A 15 -67.56 1.70 -14.17
N SER A 16 -67.34 2.96 -14.39
CA SER A 16 -67.61 3.86 -15.55
C SER A 16 -67.25 5.34 -15.18
N ALA A 17 -66.57 6.04 -16.03
CA ALA A 17 -66.91 7.14 -16.86
C ALA A 17 -67.57 8.41 -16.21
N ASN A 18 -67.00 9.62 -16.39
CA ASN A 18 -67.37 10.61 -17.40
C ASN A 18 -66.64 11.98 -17.27
N ARG A 19 -66.08 12.43 -18.40
CA ARG A 19 -66.18 13.71 -19.14
C ARG A 19 -65.81 15.05 -18.45
N GLY A 20 -64.91 15.76 -19.17
CA GLY A 20 -64.97 17.21 -19.28
C GLY A 20 -63.73 17.91 -19.89
N LEU A 21 -63.71 18.07 -21.22
CA LEU A 21 -63.30 19.18 -22.10
C LEU A 21 -62.21 20.18 -21.55
N GLY A 22 -61.01 20.35 -22.08
CA GLY A 22 -60.71 20.86 -23.39
C GLY A 22 -59.61 21.94 -23.33
N ARG A 23 -58.56 21.78 -24.09
CA ARG A 23 -57.94 22.75 -25.01
C ARG A 23 -56.60 22.22 -25.55
N ARG A 24 -56.52 22.18 -26.85
CA ARG A 24 -55.36 21.78 -27.65
C ARG A 24 -54.34 22.89 -27.76
N VAL A 25 -53.04 22.55 -27.65
CA VAL A 25 -51.92 23.19 -28.35
C VAL A 25 -50.97 22.08 -28.78
N PRO A 26 -50.42 22.07 -29.99
CA PRO A 26 -49.66 20.95 -30.53
C PRO A 26 -48.20 20.98 -30.09
N LEU A 27 -47.66 19.90 -29.60
CA LEU A 27 -46.23 19.68 -29.48
C LEU A 27 -45.78 18.66 -30.54
N MET A 28 -44.73 19.04 -31.24
CA MET A 28 -44.03 18.26 -32.23
C MET A 28 -43.48 16.97 -31.62
N THR A 29 -43.76 15.90 -32.28
CA THR A 29 -43.19 14.58 -32.10
C THR A 29 -41.73 14.56 -32.52
N ALA A 30 -40.81 14.46 -31.57
CA ALA A 30 -39.45 13.90 -31.79
C ALA A 30 -39.48 12.46 -31.29
N GLY A 31 -39.49 11.53 -32.22
CA GLY A 31 -39.41 10.10 -31.91
C GLY A 31 -38.07 9.72 -31.33
N ILE A 32 -38.02 9.31 -30.08
CA ILE A 32 -36.88 8.62 -29.51
C ILE A 32 -37.12 7.13 -29.70
N THR A 33 -36.38 6.57 -30.63
CA THR A 33 -36.26 5.13 -30.80
C THR A 33 -35.43 4.57 -29.65
N VAL A 34 -36.05 4.13 -28.59
CA VAL A 34 -35.39 3.31 -27.56
C VAL A 34 -35.43 1.89 -28.12
N LEU A 35 -34.35 1.48 -28.77
CA LEU A 35 -34.09 0.10 -29.14
C LEU A 35 -33.21 -0.56 -28.11
N ALA A 36 -33.83 -1.45 -27.38
CA ALA A 36 -33.28 -2.68 -26.79
C ALA A 36 -31.74 -2.91 -26.85
N VAL A 37 -31.04 -2.44 -25.82
CA VAL A 37 -29.78 -3.02 -25.37
C VAL A 37 -29.97 -3.54 -23.92
N ALA A 38 -30.97 -4.37 -23.72
CA ALA A 38 -31.31 -4.86 -22.39
C ALA A 38 -31.11 -6.38 -22.21
N ALA A 39 -30.34 -7.03 -23.08
CA ALA A 39 -30.17 -8.50 -22.97
C ALA A 39 -28.72 -9.00 -22.80
N ALA A 40 -27.71 -8.14 -22.89
CA ALA A 40 -26.32 -8.55 -22.67
C ALA A 40 -25.72 -8.10 -21.30
N GLY A 41 -26.39 -7.16 -20.61
CA GLY A 41 -25.90 -6.59 -19.35
C GLY A 41 -26.20 -7.38 -18.07
N THR A 42 -27.13 -8.33 -18.11
CA THR A 42 -27.64 -8.97 -16.88
C THR A 42 -26.83 -10.16 -16.38
N ALA A 43 -25.90 -10.70 -17.19
CA ALA A 43 -25.06 -11.82 -16.75
C ALA A 43 -23.74 -11.37 -16.03
N PHE A 44 -23.34 -10.11 -16.20
CA PHE A 44 -22.10 -9.57 -15.60
C PHE A 44 -22.33 -8.74 -14.34
N ALA A 45 -23.54 -8.26 -14.09
CA ALA A 45 -23.89 -7.42 -12.95
C ALA A 45 -23.82 -8.14 -11.58
N GLN A 46 -23.68 -9.45 -11.56
CA GLN A 46 -23.61 -10.25 -10.32
C GLN A 46 -22.19 -10.46 -9.78
N THR A 47 -21.17 -10.05 -10.51
CA THR A 47 -19.76 -10.28 -10.10
C THR A 47 -18.99 -8.99 -9.76
N ASP A 48 -19.51 -7.84 -10.11
CA ASP A 48 -18.85 -6.55 -9.82
C ASP A 48 -19.31 -6.02 -8.46
N GLN A 49 -18.42 -6.10 -7.48
CA GLN A 49 -18.71 -5.72 -6.09
C GLN A 49 -18.94 -4.21 -5.92
N PHE A 50 -18.19 -3.39 -6.65
CA PHE A 50 -18.15 -1.95 -6.51
C PHE A 50 -18.86 -1.20 -7.65
N GLY A 51 -19.07 -1.83 -8.80
CA GLY A 51 -19.72 -1.22 -9.96
C GLY A 51 -18.96 0.03 -10.44
N ARG A 52 -19.62 1.20 -10.40
CA ARG A 52 -19.04 2.50 -10.73
C ARG A 52 -18.83 3.39 -9.50
N GLN A 53 -18.76 2.80 -8.32
CA GLN A 53 -18.49 3.55 -7.11
C GLN A 53 -17.06 4.11 -7.14
N ARG A 54 -16.86 5.23 -6.48
CA ARG A 54 -15.54 5.88 -6.35
C ARG A 54 -15.04 5.73 -4.94
N VAL A 55 -13.74 5.76 -4.77
CA VAL A 55 -13.12 5.87 -3.44
C VAL A 55 -13.69 7.10 -2.73
N GLY A 56 -13.98 6.95 -1.43
CA GLY A 56 -14.66 7.96 -0.61
C GLY A 56 -16.19 7.96 -0.71
N GLN A 57 -16.79 7.25 -1.68
CA GLN A 57 -18.24 7.18 -1.82
C GLN A 57 -18.86 6.29 -0.75
N THR A 58 -19.91 6.78 -0.09
CA THR A 58 -20.69 6.02 0.91
C THR A 58 -21.76 5.18 0.26
N THR A 59 -21.89 3.94 0.70
CA THR A 59 -22.89 2.97 0.28
C THR A 59 -23.56 2.34 1.50
N ALA A 60 -24.59 1.51 1.27
CA ALA A 60 -25.19 0.72 2.35
C ALA A 60 -24.21 -0.28 3.01
N LYS A 61 -23.09 -0.61 2.36
CA LYS A 61 -22.04 -1.49 2.92
C LYS A 61 -20.98 -0.74 3.69
N GLY A 62 -20.85 0.56 3.48
CA GLY A 62 -19.83 1.43 4.02
C GLY A 62 -19.22 2.34 2.98
N GLN A 63 -18.17 3.05 3.34
CA GLN A 63 -17.36 3.88 2.47
C GLN A 63 -16.43 3.00 1.63
N VAL A 64 -16.37 3.28 0.32
CA VAL A 64 -15.44 2.63 -0.61
C VAL A 64 -14.02 3.15 -0.38
N ILE A 65 -13.03 2.25 -0.32
CA ILE A 65 -11.62 2.60 -0.24
C ILE A 65 -10.82 1.92 -1.36
N SER A 66 -9.58 2.34 -1.57
CA SER A 66 -8.72 1.91 -2.69
C SER A 66 -8.38 0.41 -2.66
N SER A 67 -8.45 -0.24 -1.50
CA SER A 67 -8.03 -1.64 -1.28
C SER A 67 -9.14 -2.69 -1.46
N ASP A 68 -10.13 -2.47 -2.31
CA ASP A 68 -11.25 -3.40 -2.58
C ASP A 68 -12.08 -3.72 -1.32
N GLN A 69 -12.24 -2.75 -0.43
CA GLN A 69 -12.97 -2.91 0.82
C GLN A 69 -13.98 -1.79 1.04
N TYR A 70 -14.89 -2.02 1.99
CA TYR A 70 -15.78 -0.99 2.52
C TYR A 70 -15.43 -0.74 3.99
N LEU A 71 -15.46 0.52 4.42
CA LEU A 71 -15.32 0.89 5.82
C LEU A 71 -16.66 1.29 6.42
N ALA A 72 -17.06 0.61 7.50
CA ALA A 72 -18.18 0.99 8.36
C ALA A 72 -17.92 0.42 9.75
N PRO A 73 -17.10 1.09 10.56
CA PRO A 73 -16.66 0.59 11.85
C PRO A 73 -17.82 0.41 12.83
N TYR A 74 -17.63 -0.47 13.80
CA TYR A 74 -18.54 -0.61 14.92
C TYR A 74 -18.21 0.43 16.00
N GLY A 75 -19.24 1.09 16.53
CA GLY A 75 -19.09 2.11 17.57
C GLY A 75 -19.02 3.53 17.02
N LYS A 76 -18.40 4.42 17.77
CA LYS A 76 -18.18 5.82 17.39
C LYS A 76 -16.78 5.99 16.82
N ARG A 77 -16.63 6.97 15.94
CA ARG A 77 -15.37 7.29 15.27
C ARG A 77 -14.93 8.70 15.66
N ALA A 78 -13.68 8.83 16.07
CA ALA A 78 -13.00 10.11 16.21
C ALA A 78 -11.87 10.19 15.18
N LEU A 79 -11.84 11.25 14.37
CA LEU A 79 -10.79 11.45 13.37
C LEU A 79 -9.52 12.04 13.99
N VAL A 80 -8.39 11.58 13.47
CA VAL A 80 -7.08 12.15 13.71
C VAL A 80 -6.53 12.55 12.34
N SER A 81 -6.62 13.84 11.99
CA SER A 81 -6.30 14.35 10.66
C SER A 81 -4.82 14.71 10.46
N ASP A 82 -4.01 14.67 11.51
CA ASP A 82 -2.59 15.00 11.46
C ASP A 82 -1.76 13.72 11.58
N GLY A 83 -1.68 12.98 10.49
CA GLY A 83 -0.83 11.81 10.33
C GLY A 83 -1.54 10.46 10.38
N LYS A 84 -0.78 9.44 10.02
CA LYS A 84 -1.12 8.03 9.99
C LYS A 84 -0.75 7.42 11.35
N ILE A 85 -1.71 6.88 12.11
CA ILE A 85 -1.42 6.28 13.42
C ILE A 85 -0.67 4.96 13.21
N MET A 86 0.50 4.85 13.85
CA MET A 86 1.33 3.64 13.85
C MET A 86 1.01 2.75 15.06
N SER A 87 0.88 3.31 16.22
CA SER A 87 0.49 2.64 17.47
C SER A 87 0.05 3.68 18.51
N SER A 88 -0.52 3.24 19.62
CA SER A 88 -1.01 4.15 20.68
C SER A 88 -0.98 3.54 22.06
N SER A 89 -0.93 4.39 23.08
CA SER A 89 -1.02 4.00 24.49
C SER A 89 -1.89 4.95 25.30
N VAL A 90 -2.55 4.42 26.32
CA VAL A 90 -3.40 5.19 27.24
C VAL A 90 -2.59 5.65 28.44
N SER A 91 -2.83 6.89 28.87
CA SER A 91 -2.24 7.43 30.12
C SER A 91 -2.65 6.59 31.34
N PRO A 92 -1.81 6.46 32.37
CA PRO A 92 -2.12 5.64 33.56
C PRO A 92 -3.42 6.01 34.29
N ASP A 93 -3.88 7.25 34.15
CA ASP A 93 -5.15 7.74 34.73
C ASP A 93 -6.37 7.49 33.82
N GLY A 94 -6.14 6.96 32.58
CA GLY A 94 -7.19 6.64 31.62
C GLY A 94 -7.84 7.85 30.95
N THR A 95 -7.25 9.05 31.04
CA THR A 95 -7.86 10.29 30.53
C THR A 95 -7.40 10.69 29.14
N HIS A 96 -6.21 10.28 28.72
CA HIS A 96 -5.59 10.65 27.44
C HIS A 96 -5.01 9.43 26.72
N MET A 97 -4.92 9.55 25.39
CA MET A 97 -4.20 8.61 24.56
C MET A 97 -3.06 9.35 23.84
N ALA A 98 -1.89 8.75 23.86
CA ALA A 98 -0.76 9.17 23.04
C ALA A 98 -0.67 8.26 21.81
N ALA A 99 -0.82 8.82 20.63
CA ALA A 99 -0.71 8.11 19.36
C ALA A 99 0.55 8.55 18.61
N SER A 100 1.47 7.62 18.37
CA SER A 100 2.57 7.85 17.43
C SER A 100 2.02 7.91 16.01
N VAL A 101 2.46 8.90 15.25
CA VAL A 101 1.95 9.14 13.89
C VAL A 101 3.11 9.41 12.94
N THR A 102 2.88 9.11 11.67
CA THR A 102 3.75 9.48 10.57
C THR A 102 2.94 10.30 9.56
N ASP A 103 3.59 10.86 8.55
CA ASP A 103 3.02 11.77 7.55
C ASP A 103 2.59 13.15 8.08
N GLY A 104 2.52 14.12 7.21
CA GLY A 104 2.06 15.48 7.53
C GLY A 104 2.94 16.28 8.49
N GLY A 105 4.13 15.77 8.87
CA GLY A 105 5.06 16.43 9.80
C GLY A 105 4.68 16.33 11.28
N ALA A 106 3.61 15.64 11.64
CA ALA A 106 3.31 15.22 13.00
C ALA A 106 4.11 13.95 13.34
N VAL A 107 4.46 13.76 14.61
CA VAL A 107 5.10 12.54 15.13
C VAL A 107 4.35 11.96 16.33
N LEU A 108 3.51 12.76 16.97
CA LEU A 108 2.75 12.36 18.14
C LEU A 108 1.50 13.24 18.31
N ASN A 109 0.36 12.59 18.50
CA ASN A 109 -0.89 13.26 18.86
C ASN A 109 -1.31 12.87 20.29
N ILE A 110 -1.75 13.84 21.07
CA ILE A 110 -2.40 13.61 22.36
C ILE A 110 -3.90 13.80 22.21
N ILE A 111 -4.66 12.76 22.49
CA ILE A 111 -6.11 12.73 22.33
C ILE A 111 -6.77 12.69 23.73
N ASP A 112 -7.67 13.62 23.99
CA ASP A 112 -8.50 13.62 25.21
C ASP A 112 -9.62 12.56 25.04
N LEU A 113 -9.62 11.54 25.89
CA LEU A 113 -10.55 10.42 25.81
C LEU A 113 -11.95 10.73 26.39
N LYS A 114 -12.15 11.91 26.98
CA LYS A 114 -13.46 12.37 27.37
C LYS A 114 -14.20 13.06 26.23
N THR A 115 -13.46 13.87 25.45
CA THR A 115 -14.02 14.62 24.34
C THR A 115 -13.77 13.96 22.98
N TRP A 116 -12.89 12.97 22.93
CA TRP A 116 -12.45 12.27 21.71
C TRP A 116 -11.86 13.22 20.66
N LYS A 117 -11.17 14.26 21.10
CA LYS A 117 -10.54 15.24 20.22
C LYS A 117 -9.03 15.23 20.39
N VAL A 118 -8.31 15.52 19.31
CA VAL A 118 -6.88 15.79 19.38
C VAL A 118 -6.70 17.08 20.19
N GLN A 119 -6.04 16.96 21.33
CA GLN A 119 -5.75 18.07 22.24
C GLN A 119 -4.42 18.75 21.90
N GLN A 120 -3.45 17.99 21.41
CA GLN A 120 -2.12 18.51 21.09
C GLN A 120 -1.50 17.71 19.94
N VAL A 121 -0.96 18.43 18.96
CA VAL A 121 -0.15 17.91 17.86
C VAL A 121 1.32 18.23 18.12
N ILE A 122 2.20 17.26 18.02
CA ILE A 122 3.65 17.38 18.28
C ILE A 122 4.41 16.95 17.03
N GLY A 123 5.35 17.77 16.57
CA GLY A 123 6.14 17.46 15.37
C GLY A 123 6.81 18.68 14.76
N SER A 124 7.21 18.58 13.50
CA SER A 124 7.83 19.69 12.73
C SER A 124 6.81 20.44 11.86
N GLY A 125 5.66 19.87 11.58
CA GLY A 125 4.62 20.39 10.69
C GLY A 125 4.09 21.78 11.10
N ALA A 126 3.43 22.49 10.20
CA ALA A 126 2.88 23.82 10.45
C ALA A 126 1.85 23.83 11.59
N THR A 127 1.05 22.78 11.68
CA THR A 127 -0.04 22.56 12.66
C THR A 127 0.44 22.19 14.06
N ALA A 128 1.74 21.83 14.25
CA ALA A 128 2.23 21.36 15.54
C ALA A 128 2.21 22.44 16.63
N ASP A 129 1.55 22.11 17.75
CA ASP A 129 1.48 22.92 18.98
C ASP A 129 2.81 22.93 19.74
N LEU A 130 3.52 21.81 19.72
CA LEU A 130 4.86 21.66 20.28
C LEU A 130 5.83 21.27 19.17
N LYS A 131 6.73 22.19 18.83
CA LYS A 131 7.73 21.99 17.78
C LYS A 131 8.88 21.12 18.27
N ILE A 132 9.08 20.01 17.58
CA ILE A 132 10.29 19.16 17.70
C ILE A 132 10.75 18.75 16.30
N SER A 133 11.96 18.20 16.17
CA SER A 133 12.40 17.64 14.90
C SER A 133 11.40 16.58 14.43
N GLY A 134 10.97 16.65 13.17
CA GLY A 134 10.19 15.60 12.50
C GLY A 134 11.03 14.34 12.24
N GLY A 135 10.45 13.41 11.51
CA GLY A 135 11.10 12.18 11.06
C GLY A 135 11.07 11.04 12.08
N ASP A 136 11.39 9.91 11.62
CA ASP A 136 11.54 8.57 12.18
C ASP A 136 10.92 8.33 13.55
N VAL A 137 9.73 7.81 13.57
CA VAL A 137 9.03 7.37 14.79
C VAL A 137 9.14 5.86 14.89
N GLY A 138 9.39 5.33 16.10
CA GLY A 138 9.36 3.89 16.31
C GLY A 138 7.99 3.27 16.03
N GLN A 139 7.98 2.03 15.57
CA GLN A 139 6.74 1.29 15.22
C GLN A 139 5.80 1.05 16.41
N GLU A 140 6.32 1.12 17.63
CA GLU A 140 5.57 0.77 18.84
C GLU A 140 5.04 1.99 19.59
N ALA A 141 4.05 1.74 20.44
CA ALA A 141 3.38 2.75 21.21
C ALA A 141 4.32 3.58 22.09
N PRO A 142 4.09 4.90 22.24
CA PRO A 142 4.78 5.70 23.24
C PRO A 142 4.55 5.15 24.66
N ALA A 143 5.55 5.19 25.53
CA ALA A 143 5.48 4.62 26.86
C ALA A 143 5.30 5.69 27.94
N TYR A 144 4.17 5.64 28.66
CA TYR A 144 3.97 6.44 29.88
C TYR A 144 4.72 5.84 31.05
N SER A 145 5.33 6.70 31.88
CA SER A 145 5.86 6.29 33.18
C SER A 145 4.71 5.84 34.11
N PRO A 146 4.95 4.90 35.06
CA PRO A 146 3.89 4.41 35.96
C PRO A 146 3.21 5.50 36.81
N ASP A 147 3.93 6.58 37.11
CA ASP A 147 3.40 7.75 37.85
C ASP A 147 2.69 8.77 36.96
N GLY A 148 2.60 8.51 35.63
CA GLY A 148 1.94 9.38 34.66
C GLY A 148 2.65 10.70 34.37
N LYS A 149 3.86 10.94 34.89
CA LYS A 149 4.54 12.24 34.76
C LYS A 149 5.43 12.38 33.53
N HIS A 150 5.74 11.29 32.88
CA HIS A 150 6.60 11.27 31.69
C HIS A 150 6.03 10.38 30.62
N LEU A 151 6.30 10.78 29.36
CA LEU A 151 6.07 9.97 28.17
C LEU A 151 7.38 9.83 27.38
N TRP A 152 7.68 8.62 26.92
CA TRP A 152 8.82 8.32 26.05
C TRP A 152 8.33 7.90 24.67
N LEU A 153 8.72 8.67 23.65
CA LEU A 153 8.42 8.38 22.23
C LEU A 153 9.68 7.79 21.58
N GLY A 154 9.55 6.61 20.97
CA GLY A 154 10.64 5.97 20.23
C GLY A 154 11.07 6.78 19.00
N ARG A 155 12.39 6.83 18.78
CA ARG A 155 13.04 7.51 17.64
C ARG A 155 14.14 6.60 17.07
N THR A 156 14.72 6.99 15.94
CA THR A 156 15.81 6.25 15.28
C THR A 156 16.93 5.84 16.23
N ASP A 157 17.49 6.77 17.02
CA ASP A 157 18.62 6.50 17.91
C ASP A 157 18.31 6.84 19.38
N GLY A 158 17.18 6.35 19.87
CA GLY A 158 16.76 6.50 21.26
C GLY A 158 15.34 6.99 21.43
N TYR A 159 15.09 7.89 22.37
CA TYR A 159 13.76 8.37 22.72
C TYR A 159 13.72 9.89 22.84
N THR A 160 12.57 10.49 22.52
CA THR A 160 12.19 11.81 23.02
C THR A 160 11.36 11.60 24.29
N LYS A 161 11.87 12.09 25.43
CA LYS A 161 11.18 12.08 26.73
C LYS A 161 10.49 13.40 26.94
N PHE A 162 9.21 13.37 27.30
CA PHE A 162 8.38 14.54 27.61
C PHE A 162 7.99 14.56 29.09
N THR A 163 7.67 15.74 29.60
CA THR A 163 6.94 15.95 30.84
C THR A 163 5.44 15.97 30.51
N VAL A 164 4.65 15.18 31.20
CA VAL A 164 3.18 15.18 31.12
C VAL A 164 2.63 16.23 32.08
N ASN A 165 1.91 17.22 31.59
CA ASN A 165 1.28 18.28 32.36
C ASN A 165 -0.01 17.79 33.04
N ALA A 166 -0.55 18.55 33.97
CA ALA A 166 -1.77 18.19 34.70
C ALA A 166 -3.02 18.05 33.83
N ASP A 167 -3.02 18.69 32.66
CA ASP A 167 -4.10 18.62 31.66
C ASP A 167 -3.86 17.53 30.60
N GLY A 168 -2.83 16.69 30.77
CA GLY A 168 -2.45 15.65 29.84
C GLY A 168 -1.59 16.10 28.67
N SER A 169 -1.46 17.39 28.39
CA SER A 169 -0.55 17.92 27.38
C SER A 169 0.91 17.63 27.71
N LEU A 170 1.76 17.66 26.69
CA LEU A 170 3.20 17.38 26.81
C LEU A 170 4.05 18.67 26.71
N SER A 171 5.16 18.68 27.47
CA SER A 171 6.10 19.78 27.46
C SER A 171 7.54 19.29 27.69
N SER A 172 8.52 20.21 27.59
CA SER A 172 9.94 19.98 27.95
C SER A 172 10.56 18.74 27.29
N PRO A 173 10.54 18.62 25.94
CA PRO A 173 11.14 17.47 25.26
C PRO A 173 12.64 17.38 25.56
N THR A 174 13.12 16.17 25.85
CA THR A 174 14.54 15.87 26.06
C THR A 174 14.92 14.58 25.33
N THR A 175 16.13 14.53 24.77
CA THR A 175 16.61 13.35 24.05
C THR A 175 17.28 12.37 25.01
N ILE A 176 16.90 11.10 24.90
CA ILE A 176 17.59 9.95 25.52
C ILE A 176 18.25 9.17 24.39
N SER A 177 19.57 9.19 24.31
CA SER A 177 20.31 8.57 23.22
C SER A 177 20.59 7.09 23.47
N ILE A 178 20.34 6.27 22.45
CA ILE A 178 20.86 4.90 22.34
C ILE A 178 21.71 4.90 21.06
N PRO A 179 23.06 4.91 21.17
CA PRO A 179 23.91 5.13 20.02
C PRO A 179 23.81 4.02 18.97
N ALA A 180 24.03 4.40 17.72
CA ALA A 180 24.23 3.44 16.64
C ALA A 180 25.41 2.51 16.94
N ASP A 181 25.34 1.26 16.45
CA ASP A 181 26.43 0.28 16.48
C ASP A 181 26.97 0.11 15.04
N GLY A 182 28.09 0.76 14.78
CA GLY A 182 28.62 0.89 13.41
C GLY A 182 27.64 1.63 12.50
N THR A 183 27.15 0.98 11.45
CA THR A 183 26.16 1.53 10.51
C THR A 183 24.71 1.25 10.94
N LYS A 184 24.49 0.46 12.02
CA LYS A 184 23.16 0.09 12.47
C LYS A 184 22.63 1.08 13.49
N HIS A 185 21.63 1.84 13.11
CA HIS A 185 20.86 2.67 14.02
C HIS A 185 20.16 1.82 15.09
N ALA A 186 19.78 2.43 16.19
CA ALA A 186 19.09 1.73 17.27
C ALA A 186 17.70 1.26 16.85
N LEU A 187 16.97 2.07 16.10
CA LEU A 187 15.60 1.82 15.69
C LEU A 187 14.79 1.26 16.86
N VAL A 188 14.58 2.11 17.87
CA VAL A 188 13.94 1.64 19.10
C VAL A 188 12.47 1.32 18.85
N ALA A 189 12.03 0.16 19.38
CA ALA A 189 10.66 -0.29 19.34
C ALA A 189 10.04 -0.16 20.75
N ALA A 190 9.40 -1.20 21.29
CA ALA A 190 8.73 -1.13 22.58
C ALA A 190 9.63 -0.67 23.73
N ALA A 191 9.03 0.16 24.60
CA ALA A 191 9.61 0.55 25.88
C ALA A 191 8.70 0.10 27.04
N VAL A 192 9.28 -0.49 28.09
CA VAL A 192 8.56 -0.92 29.29
C VAL A 192 9.26 -0.39 30.54
N PHE A 193 8.51 0.35 31.36
CA PHE A 193 9.04 0.80 32.65
C PHE A 193 9.04 -0.32 33.68
N SER A 194 10.08 -0.33 34.55
CA SER A 194 10.03 -1.11 35.79
C SER A 194 8.87 -0.62 36.68
N PRO A 195 8.30 -1.46 37.55
CA PRO A 195 7.17 -1.08 38.39
C PRO A 195 7.39 0.16 39.28
N ASP A 196 8.66 0.43 39.65
CA ASP A 196 9.05 1.60 40.43
C ASP A 196 9.40 2.84 39.54
N GLY A 197 9.32 2.69 38.22
CA GLY A 197 9.60 3.75 37.26
C GLY A 197 11.08 4.15 37.13
N SER A 198 12.00 3.46 37.83
CA SER A 198 13.43 3.83 37.85
C SER A 198 14.20 3.39 36.61
N THR A 199 13.74 2.35 35.92
CA THR A 199 14.36 1.75 34.74
C THR A 199 13.39 1.66 33.60
N VAL A 200 13.86 1.94 32.38
CA VAL A 200 13.14 1.68 31.11
C VAL A 200 13.86 0.57 30.38
N TYR A 201 13.14 -0.51 30.10
CA TYR A 201 13.61 -1.56 29.20
C TYR A 201 13.21 -1.18 27.79
N ALA A 202 14.16 -1.13 26.87
CA ALA A 202 13.99 -0.71 25.51
C ALA A 202 14.36 -1.83 24.53
N ALA A 203 13.45 -2.21 23.64
CA ALA A 203 13.75 -3.06 22.51
C ALA A 203 14.50 -2.25 21.46
N VAL A 204 15.73 -2.64 21.13
CA VAL A 204 16.60 -1.99 20.16
C VAL A 204 16.57 -2.82 18.88
N ASN A 205 15.52 -2.59 18.07
CA ASN A 205 15.14 -3.40 16.92
C ASN A 205 16.29 -3.52 15.89
N GLY A 206 16.93 -2.39 15.55
CA GLY A 206 18.04 -2.36 14.57
C GLY A 206 19.29 -3.11 15.00
N GLN A 207 19.46 -3.36 16.31
CA GLN A 207 20.68 -3.95 16.89
C GLN A 207 20.43 -5.32 17.56
N ASN A 208 19.24 -5.91 17.41
CA ASN A 208 18.89 -7.24 17.91
C ASN A 208 19.16 -7.43 19.42
N ARG A 209 18.81 -6.44 20.25
CA ARG A 209 19.03 -6.47 21.69
C ARG A 209 17.96 -5.73 22.49
N VAL A 210 17.90 -5.97 23.78
CA VAL A 210 17.18 -5.14 24.76
C VAL A 210 18.18 -4.46 25.66
N VAL A 211 17.94 -3.19 25.98
CA VAL A 211 18.74 -2.46 26.93
C VAL A 211 17.91 -1.99 28.13
N ALA A 212 18.54 -1.93 29.32
CA ALA A 212 17.99 -1.27 30.48
C ALA A 212 18.58 0.13 30.59
N VAL A 213 17.71 1.14 30.59
CA VAL A 213 18.06 2.56 30.64
C VAL A 213 17.61 3.14 31.97
N ASN A 214 18.46 3.87 32.67
CA ASN A 214 18.09 4.64 33.85
C ASN A 214 17.11 5.75 33.46
N ALA A 215 15.89 5.73 33.97
CA ALA A 215 14.82 6.65 33.57
C ALA A 215 15.12 8.13 33.92
N SER A 216 15.96 8.37 34.90
CA SER A 216 16.36 9.72 35.36
C SER A 216 17.51 10.28 34.54
N THR A 217 18.58 9.47 34.32
CA THR A 217 19.83 9.93 33.68
C THR A 217 19.91 9.63 32.19
N GLY A 218 19.11 8.73 31.68
CA GLY A 218 19.20 8.24 30.30
C GLY A 218 20.35 7.27 30.03
N ALA A 219 21.13 6.90 31.06
CA ALA A 219 22.27 6.02 30.91
C ALA A 219 21.85 4.55 30.70
N VAL A 220 22.44 3.89 29.70
CA VAL A 220 22.34 2.43 29.53
C VAL A 220 23.07 1.72 30.64
N GLN A 221 22.41 0.85 31.39
CA GLN A 221 22.93 0.12 32.55
C GLN A 221 23.21 -1.35 32.24
N GLN A 222 22.44 -1.96 31.35
CA GLN A 222 22.51 -3.39 31.00
C GLN A 222 22.06 -3.59 29.56
N SER A 223 22.57 -4.66 28.92
CA SER A 223 22.19 -5.08 27.57
C SER A 223 22.05 -6.60 27.51
N TRP A 224 21.07 -7.09 26.72
CA TRP A 224 20.83 -8.51 26.46
C TRP A 224 20.60 -8.72 24.97
N GLU A 225 21.35 -9.65 24.38
CA GLU A 225 21.14 -10.10 23.01
C GLU A 225 19.79 -10.83 22.91
N THR A 226 19.05 -10.59 21.84
CA THR A 226 17.74 -11.22 21.55
C THR A 226 17.78 -12.01 20.25
N GLY A 227 16.62 -12.45 19.74
CA GLY A 227 16.46 -12.83 18.35
C GLY A 227 16.50 -11.62 17.43
N ASN A 228 16.27 -11.85 16.14
CA ASN A 228 16.33 -10.82 15.10
C ASN A 228 15.12 -9.87 15.19
N ALA A 229 15.35 -8.56 15.10
CA ALA A 229 14.33 -7.53 15.10
C ALA A 229 13.38 -7.61 16.32
N PRO A 230 13.86 -7.35 17.56
CA PRO A 230 12.99 -7.29 18.74
C PRO A 230 12.01 -6.12 18.62
N ARG A 231 10.71 -6.39 18.84
CA ARG A 231 9.64 -5.39 18.63
C ARG A 231 8.78 -5.19 19.87
N GLY A 232 7.70 -5.95 20.03
CA GLY A 232 6.80 -5.87 21.16
C GLY A 232 7.42 -6.42 22.44
N MET A 233 7.11 -5.82 23.60
CA MET A 233 7.70 -6.25 24.87
C MET A 233 6.71 -6.04 26.02
N VAL A 234 6.72 -6.99 26.97
CA VAL A 234 5.93 -6.87 28.21
C VAL A 234 6.68 -7.45 29.39
N GLN A 235 6.44 -6.88 30.57
CA GLN A 235 6.99 -7.39 31.83
C GLN A 235 5.92 -8.14 32.65
N VAL A 236 6.21 -9.37 33.02
CA VAL A 236 5.37 -10.15 33.94
C VAL A 236 6.20 -11.10 34.81
N GLY A 237 5.91 -11.14 36.10
CA GLY A 237 6.54 -12.08 37.05
C GLY A 237 8.07 -11.97 37.13
N GLY A 238 8.65 -10.76 37.00
CA GLY A 238 10.09 -10.53 37.03
C GLY A 238 10.82 -10.95 35.74
N LYS A 239 10.11 -11.11 34.64
CA LYS A 239 10.64 -11.43 33.32
C LYS A 239 10.14 -10.43 32.28
N LEU A 240 10.96 -10.18 31.25
CA LEU A 240 10.53 -9.55 30.01
C LEU A 240 10.29 -10.64 28.96
N TYR A 241 9.21 -10.48 28.21
CA TYR A 241 8.91 -11.26 27.00
C TYR A 241 8.99 -10.31 25.83
N VAL A 242 9.84 -10.62 24.85
CA VAL A 242 10.14 -9.76 23.72
C VAL A 242 9.93 -10.53 22.42
N SER A 243 9.03 -10.08 21.57
CA SER A 243 8.84 -10.67 20.24
C SER A 243 10.04 -10.35 19.36
N ASN A 244 10.48 -11.28 18.53
CA ASN A 244 11.54 -11.09 17.54
C ASN A 244 10.95 -11.40 16.15
N GLU A 245 10.68 -10.37 15.37
CA GLU A 245 9.99 -10.48 14.08
C GLU A 245 10.72 -11.38 13.09
N GLY A 246 12.05 -11.24 13.02
CA GLY A 246 12.92 -12.08 12.19
C GLY A 246 13.29 -13.43 12.84
N GLY A 247 12.71 -13.77 14.00
CA GLY A 247 12.95 -15.02 14.71
C GLY A 247 14.35 -15.15 15.29
N ARG A 248 14.92 -16.34 15.23
CA ARG A 248 16.27 -16.64 15.75
C ARG A 248 17.36 -16.27 14.75
N ALA A 249 18.59 -16.19 15.25
CA ALA A 249 19.76 -16.10 14.39
C ALA A 249 19.87 -17.31 13.41
N ALA A 250 20.39 -17.05 12.22
CA ALA A 250 20.64 -18.07 11.21
C ALA A 250 21.68 -19.10 11.67
N ARG A 251 21.54 -20.34 11.23
CA ARG A 251 22.49 -21.43 11.46
C ARG A 251 23.31 -21.67 10.20
N PRO A 252 24.53 -22.19 10.33
CA PRO A 252 25.35 -22.55 9.17
C PRO A 252 24.58 -23.45 8.18
N GLY A 253 24.59 -23.08 6.89
CA GLY A 253 23.97 -23.83 5.82
C GLY A 253 22.47 -23.56 5.59
N GLU A 254 21.84 -22.68 6.36
CA GLU A 254 20.48 -22.22 6.07
C GLU A 254 20.48 -21.17 4.97
N THR A 255 19.44 -21.17 4.15
CA THR A 255 19.16 -20.03 3.24
C THR A 255 18.82 -18.82 4.08
N THR A 256 19.43 -17.68 3.74
CA THR A 256 19.20 -16.42 4.42
C THR A 256 18.93 -15.32 3.43
N ILE A 257 18.12 -14.33 3.84
CA ILE A 257 17.96 -13.06 3.18
C ILE A 257 18.28 -11.97 4.19
N ASN A 258 18.78 -10.86 3.70
CA ASN A 258 19.10 -9.71 4.53
C ASN A 258 17.84 -9.14 5.20
N SER A 259 18.00 -8.54 6.38
CA SER A 259 17.07 -7.61 7.00
C SER A 259 17.88 -6.62 7.81
N TYR A 260 17.97 -5.41 7.36
CA TYR A 260 18.75 -4.32 7.99
C TYR A 260 20.18 -4.76 8.39
N GLY A 261 20.91 -5.40 7.47
CA GLY A 261 22.28 -5.89 7.69
C GLY A 261 22.38 -7.13 8.60
N THR A 262 21.27 -7.78 8.90
CA THR A 262 21.23 -9.08 9.59
C THR A 262 20.77 -10.16 8.64
N GLN A 263 21.50 -11.29 8.57
CA GLN A 263 21.10 -12.44 7.78
C GLN A 263 20.04 -13.25 8.54
N VAL A 264 18.81 -13.25 8.03
CA VAL A 264 17.64 -13.89 8.64
C VAL A 264 17.35 -15.19 7.93
N PRO A 265 17.05 -16.30 8.65
CA PRO A 265 16.62 -17.55 8.01
C PRO A 265 15.39 -17.33 7.14
N ALA A 266 15.49 -17.65 5.85
CA ALA A 266 14.45 -17.37 4.88
C ALA A 266 14.14 -18.58 3.99
N ASN A 267 12.91 -18.61 3.46
CA ASN A 267 12.48 -19.60 2.49
C ASN A 267 13.05 -19.22 1.11
N PRO A 268 13.76 -20.13 0.40
CA PRO A 268 14.36 -19.80 -0.89
C PRO A 268 13.35 -19.53 -2.02
N VAL A 269 12.09 -19.91 -1.85
CA VAL A 269 11.03 -19.68 -2.85
C VAL A 269 10.31 -18.38 -2.57
N THR A 270 9.86 -18.17 -1.34
CA THR A 270 9.01 -17.02 -0.97
C THR A 270 9.80 -15.85 -0.40
N GLY A 271 11.09 -16.00 -0.10
CA GLY A 271 11.89 -14.97 0.56
C GLY A 271 11.51 -14.68 2.02
N ALA A 272 10.37 -15.17 2.47
CA ALA A 272 9.84 -14.89 3.80
C ALA A 272 10.64 -15.59 4.91
N THR A 273 10.62 -15.01 6.11
CA THR A 273 11.23 -15.60 7.30
C THR A 273 10.68 -17.00 7.59
N THR A 274 11.52 -17.91 8.11
CA THR A 274 11.13 -19.27 8.44
C THR A 274 11.02 -19.54 9.94
N THR A 275 11.32 -18.55 10.78
CA THR A 275 11.28 -18.67 12.24
C THR A 275 10.64 -17.44 12.88
N GLY A 276 9.89 -17.66 13.96
CA GLY A 276 9.41 -16.61 14.85
C GLY A 276 9.75 -17.01 16.29
N THR A 277 10.22 -16.07 17.10
CA THR A 277 10.62 -16.35 18.48
C THR A 277 10.24 -15.24 19.45
N VAL A 278 10.16 -15.62 20.73
CA VAL A 278 10.08 -14.69 21.85
C VAL A 278 11.32 -14.87 22.72
N SER A 279 12.08 -13.80 22.95
CA SER A 279 13.17 -13.79 23.93
C SER A 279 12.60 -13.55 25.33
N VAL A 280 13.02 -14.38 26.31
CA VAL A 280 12.61 -14.25 27.71
C VAL A 280 13.84 -13.88 28.55
N ILE A 281 13.82 -12.68 29.11
CA ILE A 281 14.88 -12.12 29.97
C ILE A 281 14.44 -12.24 31.42
N ASP A 282 15.21 -12.94 32.27
CA ASP A 282 14.95 -13.06 33.71
C ASP A 282 15.62 -11.89 34.46
N LEU A 283 14.81 -10.90 34.85
CA LEU A 283 15.30 -9.71 35.57
C LEU A 283 15.86 -10.03 36.98
N ASN A 284 15.53 -11.20 37.54
CA ASN A 284 16.12 -11.66 38.80
C ASN A 284 17.52 -12.26 38.59
N LYS A 285 17.89 -12.50 37.33
CA LYS A 285 19.20 -13.02 36.91
C LYS A 285 19.76 -12.21 35.75
N PRO A 286 20.03 -10.90 35.93
CA PRO A 286 20.31 -9.99 34.83
C PRO A 286 21.60 -10.33 34.04
N GLN A 287 22.45 -11.18 34.58
CA GLN A 287 23.66 -11.66 33.89
C GLN A 287 23.45 -12.96 33.09
N ALA A 288 22.26 -13.59 33.19
CA ALA A 288 21.95 -14.77 32.42
C ALA A 288 21.53 -14.39 30.96
N ALA A 289 21.95 -15.18 30.00
CA ALA A 289 21.48 -15.00 28.64
C ALA A 289 19.98 -15.23 28.54
N PRO A 290 19.25 -14.50 27.71
CA PRO A 290 17.86 -14.74 27.43
C PRO A 290 17.58 -16.17 26.93
N THR A 291 16.42 -16.71 27.27
CA THR A 291 15.95 -17.97 26.70
C THR A 291 15.01 -17.69 25.54
N SER A 292 15.05 -18.53 24.50
CA SER A 292 14.18 -18.41 23.33
C SER A 292 12.97 -19.33 23.43
N VAL A 293 11.81 -18.84 23.01
CA VAL A 293 10.56 -19.63 22.87
C VAL A 293 10.13 -19.51 21.41
N ASP A 294 10.01 -20.65 20.74
CA ASP A 294 9.51 -20.70 19.36
C ASP A 294 8.00 -20.39 19.34
N VAL A 295 7.59 -19.49 18.45
CA VAL A 295 6.21 -19.07 18.19
C VAL A 295 5.93 -19.08 16.68
N GLY A 296 4.81 -18.56 16.22
CA GLY A 296 4.55 -18.41 14.79
C GLY A 296 5.41 -17.32 14.14
N LEU A 297 5.29 -17.19 12.82
CA LEU A 297 6.11 -16.30 12.01
C LEU A 297 5.73 -14.84 12.21
N HIS A 298 6.73 -13.99 12.15
CA HIS A 298 6.62 -12.53 12.30
C HIS A 298 5.83 -12.15 13.56
N PRO A 299 6.33 -12.50 14.77
CA PRO A 299 5.66 -12.14 16.00
C PRO A 299 5.79 -10.63 16.26
N THR A 300 4.66 -9.94 16.46
CA THR A 300 4.57 -8.48 16.66
C THR A 300 4.21 -8.14 18.10
N ALA A 301 2.93 -7.93 18.40
CA ALA A 301 2.50 -7.50 19.72
C ALA A 301 2.64 -8.61 20.77
N VAL A 302 2.95 -8.17 22.00
CA VAL A 302 3.00 -9.03 23.19
C VAL A 302 2.15 -8.40 24.29
N TYR A 303 1.13 -9.13 24.75
CA TYR A 303 0.29 -8.75 25.87
C TYR A 303 0.35 -9.79 26.99
N ALA A 304 0.33 -9.39 28.24
CA ALA A 304 0.44 -10.33 29.33
C ALA A 304 -0.54 -10.09 30.49
N THR A 305 -0.97 -11.20 31.06
CA THR A 305 -1.56 -11.27 32.38
C THR A 305 -0.66 -12.10 33.31
N LYS A 306 -0.95 -12.15 34.59
CA LYS A 306 -0.24 -13.06 35.52
C LYS A 306 -0.35 -14.55 35.14
N LYS A 307 -1.31 -14.91 34.26
CA LYS A 307 -1.64 -16.30 33.91
C LYS A 307 -1.20 -16.70 32.49
N ALA A 308 -1.05 -15.76 31.58
CA ALA A 308 -0.75 -16.01 30.18
C ALA A 308 -0.01 -14.82 29.54
N VAL A 309 0.86 -15.13 28.58
CA VAL A 309 1.44 -14.15 27.66
C VAL A 309 0.92 -14.49 26.27
N PHE A 310 0.33 -13.50 25.59
CA PHE A 310 -0.21 -13.61 24.24
C PHE A 310 0.76 -12.94 23.28
N VAL A 311 1.01 -13.59 22.14
CA VAL A 311 1.90 -13.09 21.10
C VAL A 311 1.17 -13.21 19.76
N THR A 312 0.95 -12.11 19.07
CA THR A 312 0.42 -12.13 17.70
C THR A 312 1.50 -12.58 16.73
N ASN A 313 1.20 -13.57 15.89
CA ASN A 313 2.08 -14.09 14.85
C ASN A 313 1.49 -13.67 13.51
N THR A 314 1.86 -12.49 13.06
CA THR A 314 1.17 -11.76 11.99
C THR A 314 1.18 -12.51 10.67
N ALA A 315 2.34 -13.05 10.24
CA ALA A 315 2.45 -13.81 9.00
C ALA A 315 1.84 -15.22 9.07
N ASP A 316 1.63 -15.76 10.28
CA ASP A 316 1.00 -17.08 10.47
C ASP A 316 -0.51 -17.01 10.73
N ASN A 317 -1.07 -15.81 10.87
CA ASN A 317 -2.49 -15.60 11.19
C ASN A 317 -2.90 -16.33 12.48
N THR A 318 -2.06 -16.27 13.51
CA THR A 318 -2.27 -16.95 14.78
C THR A 318 -1.88 -16.07 15.97
N VAL A 319 -2.34 -16.48 17.17
CA VAL A 319 -1.84 -15.95 18.44
C VAL A 319 -1.30 -17.10 19.28
N SER A 320 -0.03 -17.01 19.68
CA SER A 320 0.59 -17.95 20.61
C SER A 320 0.27 -17.57 22.06
N VAL A 321 -0.11 -18.54 22.89
CA VAL A 321 -0.35 -18.40 24.32
C VAL A 321 0.78 -19.07 25.08
N ILE A 322 1.61 -18.30 25.79
CA ILE A 322 2.75 -18.80 26.56
C ILE A 322 2.37 -18.83 28.04
N ASN A 323 2.66 -19.93 28.70
CA ASN A 323 2.54 -20.04 30.16
C ASN A 323 3.78 -19.42 30.84
N PRO A 324 3.63 -18.29 31.60
CA PRO A 324 4.77 -17.59 32.18
C PRO A 324 5.51 -18.36 33.27
N LYS A 325 4.90 -19.45 33.82
CA LYS A 325 5.55 -20.29 34.84
C LYS A 325 6.69 -21.13 34.27
N ASN A 326 6.54 -21.60 33.04
CA ASN A 326 7.52 -22.53 32.42
C ASN A 326 8.01 -22.04 31.05
N ASN A 327 7.57 -20.88 30.55
CA ASN A 327 7.90 -20.26 29.28
C ASN A 327 7.62 -21.19 28.06
N LYS A 328 6.52 -21.96 28.10
CA LYS A 328 6.15 -22.83 26.99
C LYS A 328 4.86 -22.32 26.33
N VAL A 329 4.81 -22.40 25.01
CA VAL A 329 3.55 -22.26 24.28
C VAL A 329 2.64 -23.43 24.67
N VAL A 330 1.44 -23.11 25.13
CA VAL A 330 0.44 -24.08 25.60
C VAL A 330 -0.80 -24.09 24.71
N GLN A 331 -0.97 -23.05 23.88
CA GLN A 331 -2.06 -22.96 22.92
C GLN A 331 -1.63 -22.06 21.74
N THR A 332 -2.09 -22.38 20.54
CA THR A 332 -2.03 -21.51 19.35
C THR A 332 -3.45 -21.28 18.86
N ILE A 333 -3.87 -20.02 18.79
CA ILE A 333 -5.21 -19.61 18.38
C ILE A 333 -5.14 -19.21 16.90
N SER A 334 -5.96 -19.82 16.06
CA SER A 334 -6.11 -19.38 14.67
C SER A 334 -6.99 -18.12 14.61
N THR A 335 -6.58 -17.12 13.85
CA THR A 335 -7.35 -15.90 13.60
C THR A 335 -8.08 -15.93 12.25
N GLN A 336 -7.94 -17.00 11.49
CA GLN A 336 -8.71 -17.20 10.26
C GLN A 336 -10.22 -17.27 10.57
N PRO A 337 -11.06 -16.51 9.83
CA PRO A 337 -12.49 -16.44 10.08
C PRO A 337 -13.26 -17.76 9.88
N TRP A 338 -12.69 -18.70 9.12
CA TRP A 338 -13.18 -20.08 8.91
C TRP A 338 -12.03 -21.01 8.55
N ALA A 339 -12.20 -22.29 8.72
CA ALA A 339 -11.12 -23.30 8.64
C ALA A 339 -10.40 -23.36 7.28
N GLU A 340 -11.13 -23.14 6.18
CA GLU A 340 -10.60 -23.20 4.82
C GLU A 340 -10.20 -21.79 4.28
N ALA A 341 -10.18 -20.77 5.12
CA ALA A 341 -9.78 -19.43 4.72
C ALA A 341 -8.29 -19.40 4.32
N THR A 342 -8.00 -18.58 3.31
CA THR A 342 -6.61 -18.29 2.93
C THR A 342 -5.89 -17.49 4.03
N VAL A 343 -4.63 -17.17 3.84
CA VAL A 343 -3.83 -16.32 4.75
C VAL A 343 -4.07 -14.82 4.49
N GLY A 344 -3.40 -13.94 5.25
CA GLY A 344 -3.42 -12.50 5.01
C GLY A 344 -4.48 -11.75 5.83
N TYR A 345 -4.72 -12.16 7.08
CA TYR A 345 -5.57 -11.43 8.02
C TYR A 345 -4.77 -10.53 8.97
N GLU A 346 -3.52 -10.82 9.18
CA GLU A 346 -2.52 -10.04 9.90
C GLU A 346 -2.94 -9.63 11.32
N PRO A 347 -2.99 -10.59 12.27
CA PRO A 347 -3.18 -10.25 13.67
C PRO A 347 -1.97 -9.46 14.19
N ASN A 348 -2.16 -8.20 14.64
CA ASN A 348 -1.06 -7.29 14.96
C ASN A 348 -1.15 -6.65 16.35
N ALA A 349 -2.31 -6.65 17.02
CA ALA A 349 -2.43 -6.25 18.41
C ALA A 349 -3.39 -7.16 19.18
N VAL A 350 -3.25 -7.23 20.51
CA VAL A 350 -4.05 -8.13 21.34
C VAL A 350 -4.25 -7.56 22.75
N THR A 351 -5.47 -7.64 23.27
CA THR A 351 -5.79 -7.30 24.66
C THR A 351 -6.82 -8.24 25.26
N LEU A 352 -6.94 -8.25 26.58
CA LEU A 352 -7.93 -9.06 27.31
C LEU A 352 -8.79 -8.16 28.20
N THR A 353 -10.10 -8.20 27.98
CA THR A 353 -11.07 -7.48 28.82
C THR A 353 -11.24 -8.12 30.20
N ASP A 354 -11.74 -7.36 31.17
CA ASP A 354 -11.94 -7.84 32.54
C ASP A 354 -12.95 -9.01 32.63
N ASP A 355 -13.90 -9.07 31.69
CA ASP A 355 -14.90 -10.14 31.61
C ASP A 355 -14.44 -11.36 30.82
N GLY A 356 -13.17 -11.40 30.38
CA GLY A 356 -12.51 -12.55 29.75
C GLY A 356 -12.68 -12.66 28.25
N HIS A 357 -13.00 -11.58 27.55
CA HIS A 357 -12.92 -11.55 26.09
C HIS A 357 -11.50 -11.18 25.65
N LEU A 358 -10.90 -12.06 24.84
CA LEU A 358 -9.64 -11.79 24.14
C LEU A 358 -9.97 -11.11 22.83
N LEU A 359 -9.45 -9.89 22.64
CA LEU A 359 -9.61 -9.06 21.44
C LEU A 359 -8.31 -9.08 20.66
N VAL A 360 -8.39 -9.37 19.38
CA VAL A 360 -7.24 -9.42 18.47
C VAL A 360 -7.55 -8.58 17.24
N THR A 361 -6.76 -7.56 16.94
CA THR A 361 -6.87 -6.82 15.69
C THR A 361 -6.42 -7.70 14.53
N LEU A 362 -7.15 -7.61 13.44
CA LEU A 362 -6.81 -8.23 12.15
C LEU A 362 -6.60 -7.10 11.15
N GLY A 363 -5.35 -6.65 11.01
CA GLY A 363 -4.99 -5.45 10.24
C GLY A 363 -5.63 -5.45 8.85
N ARG A 364 -5.34 -6.44 8.05
CA ARG A 364 -5.80 -6.50 6.65
C ARG A 364 -7.28 -6.83 6.48
N ALA A 365 -7.92 -7.32 7.55
CA ALA A 365 -9.37 -7.59 7.56
C ALA A 365 -10.22 -6.36 7.96
N ASN A 366 -9.60 -5.28 8.43
CA ASN A 366 -10.30 -4.14 9.03
C ASN A 366 -11.29 -4.58 10.11
N ALA A 367 -10.80 -5.39 11.06
CA ALA A 367 -11.67 -5.99 12.08
C ALA A 367 -10.95 -6.30 13.40
N VAL A 368 -11.72 -6.41 14.47
CA VAL A 368 -11.30 -7.04 15.73
C VAL A 368 -11.95 -8.40 15.84
N ALA A 369 -11.14 -9.46 15.96
CA ALA A 369 -11.60 -10.80 16.30
C ALA A 369 -11.80 -10.94 17.81
N VAL A 370 -12.93 -11.52 18.21
CA VAL A 370 -13.33 -11.66 19.61
C VAL A 370 -13.40 -13.13 19.98
N TYR A 371 -12.71 -13.49 21.07
CA TYR A 371 -12.70 -14.85 21.64
C TYR A 371 -13.04 -14.79 23.12
N LYS A 372 -13.56 -15.90 23.66
CA LYS A 372 -13.64 -16.10 25.12
C LYS A 372 -12.40 -16.84 25.58
N PHE A 373 -11.71 -16.25 26.55
CA PHE A 373 -10.53 -16.81 27.20
C PHE A 373 -10.82 -17.08 28.67
N THR A 374 -10.64 -18.31 29.09
CA THR A 374 -10.83 -18.75 30.48
C THR A 374 -9.48 -18.96 31.17
N SER A 375 -8.58 -19.68 30.55
CA SER A 375 -7.23 -19.93 31.05
C SER A 375 -6.27 -20.30 29.90
N ALA A 376 -4.99 -20.25 30.17
CA ALA A 376 -3.98 -20.66 29.17
C ALA A 376 -4.08 -22.14 28.74
N GLN A 377 -4.68 -22.99 29.56
CA GLN A 377 -4.82 -24.42 29.32
C GLN A 377 -6.15 -24.82 28.66
N GLU A 378 -7.15 -23.94 28.71
CA GLU A 378 -8.44 -24.18 28.09
C GLU A 378 -8.49 -23.57 26.69
N PRO A 379 -8.95 -24.31 25.67
CA PRO A 379 -9.11 -23.73 24.32
C PRO A 379 -10.04 -22.52 24.34
N VAL A 380 -9.63 -21.47 23.64
CA VAL A 380 -10.49 -20.29 23.44
C VAL A 380 -11.71 -20.64 22.59
N SER A 381 -12.80 -19.92 22.82
CA SER A 381 -14.01 -20.00 21.98
C SER A 381 -14.12 -18.77 21.09
N TYR A 382 -14.12 -18.95 19.78
CA TYR A 382 -14.37 -17.87 18.84
C TYR A 382 -15.82 -17.35 18.97
N VAL A 383 -15.97 -16.04 19.10
CA VAL A 383 -17.28 -15.35 19.20
C VAL A 383 -17.69 -14.74 17.86
N GLY A 384 -16.81 -13.97 17.23
CA GLY A 384 -17.06 -13.29 15.94
C GLY A 384 -16.10 -12.16 15.68
N LEU A 385 -16.47 -11.30 14.72
CA LEU A 385 -15.71 -10.13 14.27
C LEU A 385 -16.50 -8.84 14.50
N LEU A 386 -15.79 -7.76 14.84
CA LEU A 386 -16.31 -6.39 14.86
C LEU A 386 -15.56 -5.58 13.81
N PRO A 387 -16.26 -4.87 12.89
CA PRO A 387 -15.58 -4.07 11.87
C PRO A 387 -14.93 -2.83 12.49
N THR A 388 -13.79 -2.43 11.92
CA THR A 388 -13.02 -1.22 12.26
C THR A 388 -12.88 -0.32 11.04
N ASP A 389 -12.14 0.77 11.17
CA ASP A 389 -11.58 1.49 10.01
C ASP A 389 -10.36 0.76 9.46
N TYR A 390 -9.67 1.38 8.49
CA TYR A 390 -8.59 0.75 7.76
C TYR A 390 -7.40 0.44 8.67
N PHE A 391 -6.97 -0.79 8.64
CA PHE A 391 -5.80 -1.36 9.29
C PHE A 391 -5.72 -1.02 10.79
N PRO A 392 -6.51 -1.66 11.66
CA PRO A 392 -6.45 -1.44 13.09
C PRO A 392 -5.05 -1.77 13.63
N ALA A 393 -4.34 -0.76 14.13
CA ALA A 393 -2.95 -0.86 14.59
C ALA A 393 -2.85 -1.27 16.06
N GLU A 394 -3.84 -0.86 16.89
CA GLU A 394 -3.83 -1.15 18.34
C GLU A 394 -5.25 -1.37 18.86
N VAL A 395 -5.41 -2.19 19.90
CA VAL A 395 -6.64 -2.38 20.63
C VAL A 395 -6.38 -2.38 22.12
N THR A 396 -7.09 -1.53 22.85
CA THR A 396 -6.98 -1.42 24.31
C THR A 396 -8.34 -1.25 24.96
N THR A 397 -8.38 -1.28 26.31
CA THR A 397 -9.57 -1.00 27.09
C THR A 397 -9.37 0.21 27.99
N VAL A 398 -10.37 1.08 28.04
CA VAL A 398 -10.41 2.24 28.93
C VAL A 398 -11.72 2.19 29.73
N GLY A 399 -11.64 1.82 30.99
CA GLY A 399 -12.83 1.51 31.75
C GLY A 399 -13.64 0.37 31.13
N SER A 400 -14.88 0.64 30.76
CA SER A 400 -15.76 -0.34 30.08
C SER A 400 -15.74 -0.24 28.54
N GLU A 401 -14.97 0.69 27.98
CA GLU A 401 -14.89 0.88 26.54
C GLU A 401 -13.68 0.16 25.94
N VAL A 402 -13.87 -0.35 24.76
CA VAL A 402 -12.81 -0.81 23.85
C VAL A 402 -12.46 0.36 22.95
N VAL A 403 -11.18 0.63 22.79
CA VAL A 403 -10.65 1.64 21.88
C VAL A 403 -9.74 0.96 20.88
N VAL A 404 -9.97 1.24 19.60
CA VAL A 404 -9.17 0.73 18.47
C VAL A 404 -8.55 1.92 17.75
N SER A 405 -7.24 1.94 17.62
CA SER A 405 -6.53 2.90 16.79
C SER A 405 -6.41 2.33 15.39
N ASN A 406 -6.84 3.09 14.40
CA ASN A 406 -6.81 2.68 13.00
C ASN A 406 -5.79 3.54 12.26
N THR A 407 -4.95 2.92 11.47
CA THR A 407 -3.89 3.58 10.72
C THR A 407 -4.46 4.66 9.78
N ARG A 408 -5.59 4.36 9.13
CA ARG A 408 -6.34 5.31 8.31
C ARG A 408 -7.83 5.25 8.66
N GLY A 409 -8.49 6.39 8.78
CA GLY A 409 -9.93 6.44 9.01
C GLY A 409 -10.73 6.50 7.72
N ILE A 410 -10.24 7.29 6.78
CA ILE A 410 -10.68 7.38 5.39
C ILE A 410 -9.43 7.45 4.53
N ASP A 411 -9.54 7.13 3.28
CA ASP A 411 -8.42 7.10 2.34
C ASP A 411 -7.74 8.49 2.16
N ALA A 412 -6.98 8.72 1.12
CA ALA A 412 -6.19 9.94 0.90
C ALA A 412 -7.05 11.21 0.77
N ARG A 413 -7.75 11.56 1.85
CA ARG A 413 -8.67 12.71 1.94
C ARG A 413 -8.65 13.32 3.33
N ARG A 414 -8.20 14.57 3.43
CA ARG A 414 -8.25 15.32 4.68
C ARG A 414 -9.62 15.98 4.87
N THR A 415 -10.08 16.00 6.11
CA THR A 415 -11.34 16.65 6.48
C THR A 415 -11.22 18.17 6.63
N THR A 416 -10.03 18.66 6.96
CA THR A 416 -9.79 20.07 7.33
C THR A 416 -9.00 20.85 6.31
N ASP A 417 -8.33 20.17 5.38
CA ASP A 417 -7.53 20.81 4.33
C ASP A 417 -8.04 20.35 2.97
N SER A 418 -8.74 21.23 2.29
CA SER A 418 -9.40 20.92 1.01
C SER A 418 -8.44 20.82 -0.17
N ASP A 419 -7.20 21.26 0.00
CA ASP A 419 -6.26 21.42 -1.10
C ASP A 419 -5.27 20.24 -1.19
N LYS A 420 -5.45 19.20 -0.36
CA LYS A 420 -4.50 18.08 -0.23
C LYS A 420 -5.18 16.75 -0.45
N HIS A 421 -4.95 16.15 -1.61
CA HIS A 421 -5.42 14.84 -2.04
C HIS A 421 -4.27 13.95 -2.52
N GLY A 422 -3.11 14.05 -1.90
CA GLY A 422 -1.99 13.13 -2.15
C GLY A 422 -2.07 11.89 -1.26
N THR A 423 -1.33 10.85 -1.59
CA THR A 423 -1.32 9.59 -0.83
C THR A 423 -0.88 9.75 0.62
N HIS A 424 -0.01 10.73 0.91
CA HIS A 424 0.41 11.08 2.26
C HIS A 424 -0.58 11.97 3.04
N ASP A 425 -1.70 12.36 2.43
CA ASP A 425 -2.75 13.13 3.07
C ASP A 425 -3.80 12.24 3.74
N THR A 426 -3.38 11.13 4.31
CA THR A 426 -4.23 10.16 4.97
C THR A 426 -4.83 10.70 6.26
N THR A 427 -6.01 10.21 6.61
CA THR A 427 -6.70 10.51 7.87
C THR A 427 -6.80 9.23 8.69
N SER A 428 -6.23 9.24 9.88
CA SER A 428 -6.37 8.14 10.83
C SER A 428 -7.58 8.33 11.73
N SER A 429 -7.92 7.31 12.52
CA SER A 429 -9.06 7.40 13.43
C SER A 429 -8.88 6.57 14.69
N LEU A 430 -9.64 6.93 15.71
CA LEU A 430 -9.97 6.07 16.84
C LEU A 430 -11.42 5.61 16.70
N THR A 431 -11.67 4.32 16.87
CA THR A 431 -13.02 3.80 17.04
C THR A 431 -13.19 3.32 18.47
N HIS A 432 -14.31 3.69 19.12
CA HIS A 432 -14.55 3.32 20.51
C HIS A 432 -15.97 2.86 20.73
N PHE A 433 -16.14 1.88 21.62
CA PHE A 433 -17.42 1.27 21.89
C PHE A 433 -17.40 0.45 23.20
N THR A 434 -18.54 0.32 23.83
CA THR A 434 -18.73 -0.73 24.84
C THR A 434 -18.85 -2.08 24.11
N LEU A 435 -18.10 -3.10 24.57
CA LEU A 435 -18.14 -4.42 23.94
C LEU A 435 -19.56 -4.99 23.96
N PRO A 436 -20.17 -5.28 22.79
CA PRO A 436 -21.53 -5.81 22.76
C PRO A 436 -21.57 -7.28 23.18
N GLY A 437 -22.74 -7.78 23.54
CA GLY A 437 -22.91 -9.21 23.85
C GLY A 437 -22.70 -10.11 22.62
N ASP A 438 -22.35 -11.37 22.85
CA ASP A 438 -21.98 -12.39 21.83
C ASP A 438 -22.91 -12.44 20.61
N LYS A 439 -24.23 -12.31 20.82
CA LYS A 439 -25.22 -12.33 19.74
C LYS A 439 -25.04 -11.15 18.78
N ALA A 440 -24.73 -9.98 19.33
CA ALA A 440 -24.49 -8.79 18.50
C ALA A 440 -23.15 -8.89 17.78
N ILE A 441 -22.09 -9.39 18.43
CA ILE A 441 -20.80 -9.64 17.80
C ILE A 441 -20.96 -10.60 16.59
N LYS A 442 -21.68 -11.70 16.76
CA LYS A 442 -21.97 -12.63 15.65
C LYS A 442 -22.70 -11.95 14.49
N ALA A 443 -23.63 -11.02 14.77
CA ALA A 443 -24.32 -10.27 13.73
C ALA A 443 -23.40 -9.27 12.98
N GLN A 444 -22.36 -8.72 13.65
CA GLN A 444 -21.38 -7.85 13.01
C GLN A 444 -20.41 -8.65 12.12
N THR A 445 -20.18 -9.94 12.41
CA THR A 445 -19.32 -10.79 11.56
C THR A 445 -19.79 -10.81 10.11
N ASP A 446 -21.10 -10.86 9.86
CA ASP A 446 -21.65 -10.84 8.50
C ASP A 446 -21.35 -9.51 7.77
N LYS A 447 -21.26 -8.39 8.50
CA LYS A 447 -20.86 -7.10 7.92
C LYS A 447 -19.38 -7.11 7.52
N VAL A 448 -18.50 -7.62 8.40
CA VAL A 448 -17.07 -7.77 8.06
C VAL A 448 -16.90 -8.61 6.79
N PHE A 449 -17.65 -9.70 6.66
CA PHE A 449 -17.65 -10.52 5.44
C PHE A 449 -18.09 -9.73 4.20
N GLN A 450 -19.16 -8.93 4.31
CA GLN A 450 -19.64 -8.10 3.20
C GLN A 450 -18.64 -6.98 2.84
N GLN A 451 -18.02 -6.36 3.84
CA GLN A 451 -17.05 -5.29 3.66
C GLN A 451 -15.77 -5.76 2.95
N ASN A 452 -15.38 -7.00 3.19
CA ASN A 452 -14.21 -7.63 2.59
C ASN A 452 -14.51 -8.45 1.33
N GLY A 453 -15.77 -8.53 0.88
CA GLY A 453 -16.12 -9.37 -0.26
C GLY A 453 -15.95 -10.88 -0.02
N TRP A 454 -15.82 -11.32 1.25
CA TRP A 454 -15.60 -12.71 1.56
C TRP A 454 -16.85 -13.56 1.38
N THR A 455 -16.68 -14.68 0.69
CA THR A 455 -17.67 -15.74 0.64
C THR A 455 -17.02 -17.05 1.08
N LYS A 456 -17.68 -17.82 1.91
CA LYS A 456 -17.17 -19.13 2.38
C LYS A 456 -16.84 -20.11 1.25
N ASN A 457 -17.36 -19.84 0.05
CA ASN A 457 -17.14 -20.66 -1.15
C ASN A 457 -16.02 -20.12 -2.06
N ALA A 458 -15.51 -18.89 -1.82
CA ALA A 458 -14.47 -18.28 -2.66
C ALA A 458 -13.14 -19.05 -2.56
N ALA A 459 -12.81 -19.59 -1.39
CA ALA A 459 -11.63 -20.42 -1.18
C ALA A 459 -11.66 -21.76 -1.93
N GLN A 460 -12.82 -22.23 -2.38
CA GLN A 460 -12.95 -23.29 -3.36
C GLN A 460 -13.00 -22.68 -4.78
N ALA A 461 -11.94 -21.93 -5.14
CA ALA A 461 -11.67 -21.63 -6.54
C ALA A 461 -11.59 -22.98 -7.27
N ALA A 462 -12.71 -23.39 -7.84
CA ALA A 462 -12.90 -24.72 -8.38
C ALA A 462 -11.79 -24.98 -9.38
N LYS A 463 -10.96 -25.98 -9.14
CA LYS A 463 -10.01 -26.49 -10.13
C LYS A 463 -10.79 -26.72 -11.43
N GLY A 464 -10.54 -25.85 -12.42
CA GLY A 464 -11.17 -25.93 -13.72
C GLY A 464 -10.95 -27.30 -14.33
N LYS A 465 -11.98 -27.87 -14.92
CA LYS A 465 -11.81 -29.07 -15.75
C LYS A 465 -11.58 -28.58 -17.18
N SER A 466 -10.52 -29.04 -17.80
CA SER A 466 -9.95 -28.67 -19.10
C SER A 466 -10.89 -28.73 -20.33
N LYS A 467 -12.19 -28.78 -20.17
CA LYS A 467 -13.20 -28.81 -21.26
C LYS A 467 -13.92 -27.47 -21.50
N ALA A 468 -13.59 -26.42 -20.72
CA ALA A 468 -14.13 -25.10 -20.97
C ALA A 468 -13.55 -24.51 -22.27
N LYS A 469 -14.38 -23.75 -23.02
CA LYS A 469 -13.89 -23.01 -24.17
C LYS A 469 -12.98 -21.88 -23.70
N ALA A 470 -11.82 -21.72 -24.34
CA ALA A 470 -10.91 -20.63 -24.06
C ALA A 470 -11.58 -19.25 -24.24
N VAL A 471 -11.37 -18.37 -23.27
CA VAL A 471 -11.84 -16.97 -23.24
C VAL A 471 -10.69 -16.10 -22.71
N PRO A 472 -10.65 -14.78 -22.95
CA PRO A 472 -9.54 -13.93 -22.49
C PRO A 472 -9.34 -14.03 -20.98
N VAL A 473 -10.36 -13.79 -20.20
CA VAL A 473 -10.32 -13.95 -18.73
C VAL A 473 -11.26 -15.09 -18.34
N PRO A 474 -10.74 -16.28 -18.01
CA PRO A 474 -11.54 -17.44 -17.60
C PRO A 474 -12.33 -17.15 -16.31
N LYS A 475 -13.51 -17.77 -16.14
CA LYS A 475 -14.31 -17.62 -14.90
C LYS A 475 -13.76 -18.41 -13.73
N LYS A 476 -13.03 -19.48 -14.01
CA LYS A 476 -12.43 -20.34 -12.97
C LYS A 476 -10.93 -20.45 -13.22
N ILE A 477 -10.17 -20.44 -12.15
CA ILE A 477 -8.74 -20.66 -12.23
C ILE A 477 -8.45 -22.04 -12.85
N GLY A 478 -7.53 -22.06 -13.82
CA GLY A 478 -7.17 -23.28 -14.56
C GLY A 478 -8.10 -23.64 -15.74
N ASP A 479 -9.19 -22.87 -15.97
CA ASP A 479 -9.87 -22.91 -17.26
C ASP A 479 -9.00 -22.26 -18.33
N PRO A 480 -9.07 -22.68 -19.61
CA PRO A 480 -8.17 -22.19 -20.65
C PRO A 480 -8.44 -20.71 -20.98
N SER A 481 -7.33 -19.95 -21.07
CA SER A 481 -7.32 -18.57 -21.58
C SER A 481 -6.92 -18.52 -23.06
N THR A 482 -7.44 -17.54 -23.82
CA THR A 482 -6.93 -17.19 -25.14
C THR A 482 -5.63 -16.39 -25.06
N ILE A 483 -5.34 -15.75 -23.90
CA ILE A 483 -4.12 -15.01 -23.61
C ILE A 483 -3.11 -15.98 -23.00
N LYS A 484 -1.89 -15.97 -23.51
CA LYS A 484 -0.79 -16.83 -23.07
C LYS A 484 0.40 -16.09 -22.53
N HIS A 485 0.56 -14.83 -22.96
CA HIS A 485 1.65 -13.95 -22.57
C HIS A 485 1.07 -12.72 -21.89
N VAL A 486 1.47 -12.49 -20.66
CA VAL A 486 1.15 -11.30 -19.86
C VAL A 486 2.43 -10.50 -19.69
N PHE A 487 2.34 -9.20 -19.94
CA PHE A 487 3.38 -8.22 -19.67
C PHE A 487 2.83 -7.27 -18.61
N LEU A 488 3.44 -7.24 -17.44
CA LEU A 488 3.11 -6.33 -16.35
C LEU A 488 4.21 -5.26 -16.31
N ILE A 489 3.88 -4.05 -16.74
CA ILE A 489 4.80 -2.90 -16.76
C ILE A 489 4.43 -2.01 -15.59
N VAL A 490 5.29 -2.00 -14.58
CA VAL A 490 5.17 -1.14 -13.41
C VAL A 490 5.94 0.14 -13.66
N LYS A 491 5.28 1.28 -13.43
CA LYS A 491 5.77 2.65 -13.59
C LYS A 491 5.74 3.34 -12.22
N GLU A 492 6.12 4.64 -12.17
CA GLU A 492 6.41 5.33 -10.93
C GLU A 492 5.61 6.62 -10.73
N ASN A 493 4.82 6.62 -9.67
CA ASN A 493 4.35 7.72 -8.85
C ASN A 493 3.45 8.76 -9.54
N ARG A 494 2.69 8.42 -10.60
CA ARG A 494 1.80 9.41 -11.24
C ARG A 494 0.33 9.17 -10.93
N THR A 495 -0.41 10.26 -10.66
CA THR A 495 -1.86 10.21 -10.55
C THR A 495 -2.52 10.16 -11.92
N TYR A 496 -3.78 9.73 -11.96
CA TYR A 496 -4.58 9.77 -13.18
C TYR A 496 -4.65 11.19 -13.77
N ASP A 497 -4.91 12.21 -12.95
CA ASP A 497 -5.03 13.59 -13.44
C ASP A 497 -3.72 14.15 -13.97
N GLN A 498 -2.57 13.78 -13.40
CA GLN A 498 -1.29 14.26 -13.90
C GLN A 498 -1.03 13.86 -15.36
N LEU A 499 -1.50 12.67 -15.77
CA LEU A 499 -1.32 12.19 -17.14
C LEU A 499 -2.55 12.42 -18.00
N PHE A 500 -3.74 12.04 -17.55
CA PHE A 500 -4.97 11.98 -18.34
C PHE A 500 -6.00 13.06 -17.99
N GLY A 501 -5.67 14.00 -17.11
CA GLY A 501 -6.55 15.09 -16.74
C GLY A 501 -6.98 15.96 -17.92
N ASP A 502 -6.17 16.09 -18.96
CA ASP A 502 -6.45 16.87 -20.17
C ASP A 502 -7.27 16.13 -21.24
N LEU A 503 -7.54 14.82 -21.05
CA LEU A 503 -8.40 14.08 -22.00
C LEU A 503 -9.83 14.61 -21.95
N PRO A 504 -10.47 14.85 -23.12
CA PRO A 504 -11.84 15.38 -23.19
C PRO A 504 -12.91 14.39 -22.72
N GLN A 505 -12.59 13.10 -22.70
CA GLN A 505 -13.44 12.02 -22.19
C GLN A 505 -12.91 11.51 -20.84
N GLY A 506 -13.78 10.88 -20.08
CA GLY A 506 -13.44 10.40 -18.74
C GLY A 506 -13.62 11.49 -17.68
N ASN A 507 -13.15 11.19 -16.48
CA ASN A 507 -13.29 12.07 -15.31
C ASN A 507 -11.92 12.68 -14.95
N GLY A 508 -11.36 13.52 -15.82
CA GLY A 508 -10.10 14.22 -15.60
C GLY A 508 -10.25 15.68 -15.16
N ASP A 509 -9.23 16.24 -14.49
CA ASP A 509 -9.07 17.67 -14.26
C ASP A 509 -7.87 18.23 -15.04
N PRO A 510 -8.09 18.99 -16.14
CA PRO A 510 -7.00 19.60 -16.91
C PRO A 510 -6.10 20.54 -16.11
N ALA A 511 -6.56 21.06 -14.97
CA ALA A 511 -5.74 21.93 -14.14
C ALA A 511 -4.61 21.15 -13.43
N LEU A 512 -4.77 19.82 -13.26
CA LEU A 512 -3.80 18.92 -12.65
C LEU A 512 -2.97 18.12 -13.67
N ALA A 513 -3.24 18.28 -14.99
CA ALA A 513 -2.53 17.55 -16.05
C ALA A 513 -1.13 18.13 -16.28
N ASP A 514 -0.20 17.80 -15.41
CA ASP A 514 1.21 18.22 -15.52
C ASP A 514 1.90 17.63 -16.74
N PHE A 515 1.55 16.41 -17.10
CA PHE A 515 2.16 15.61 -18.16
C PHE A 515 1.12 15.16 -19.19
N GLY A 516 0.29 16.08 -19.67
CA GLY A 516 -0.72 15.83 -20.69
C GLY A 516 -0.14 15.36 -22.03
N GLU A 517 -0.97 15.34 -23.09
CA GLU A 517 -0.66 14.72 -24.39
C GLU A 517 0.68 15.17 -25.01
N ASN A 518 1.17 16.37 -24.74
CA ASN A 518 2.45 16.83 -25.25
C ASN A 518 3.67 16.12 -24.62
N VAL A 519 3.52 15.61 -23.40
CA VAL A 519 4.55 14.86 -22.70
C VAL A 519 4.35 13.37 -22.87
N THR A 520 3.09 12.91 -22.86
CA THR A 520 2.71 11.50 -22.89
C THR A 520 1.88 11.11 -24.12
N PRO A 521 2.36 11.40 -25.36
CA PRO A 521 1.58 11.15 -26.58
C PRO A 521 1.29 9.66 -26.82
N ASN A 522 2.17 8.74 -26.39
CA ASN A 522 1.94 7.30 -26.52
C ASN A 522 0.85 6.82 -25.59
N GLN A 523 0.91 7.17 -24.31
CA GLN A 523 -0.11 6.76 -23.34
C GLN A 523 -1.49 7.34 -23.70
N HIS A 524 -1.57 8.56 -24.23
CA HIS A 524 -2.81 9.15 -24.78
C HIS A 524 -3.33 8.37 -25.99
N ALA A 525 -2.45 8.01 -26.93
CA ALA A 525 -2.81 7.20 -28.10
C ALA A 525 -3.28 5.80 -27.69
N LEU A 526 -2.62 5.17 -26.70
CA LEU A 526 -3.01 3.88 -26.14
C LEU A 526 -4.37 3.95 -25.45
N ALA A 527 -4.62 4.98 -24.64
CA ALA A 527 -5.93 5.19 -24.01
C ALA A 527 -7.05 5.39 -25.05
N SER A 528 -6.76 6.11 -26.11
CA SER A 528 -7.70 6.31 -27.24
C SER A 528 -7.99 5.00 -27.99
N GLN A 529 -6.96 4.17 -28.24
CA GLN A 529 -7.10 2.94 -29.02
C GLN A 529 -7.65 1.78 -28.20
N PHE A 530 -7.17 1.56 -26.98
CA PHE A 530 -7.48 0.37 -26.16
C PHE A 530 -8.44 0.64 -24.99
N GLY A 531 -8.89 1.88 -24.83
CA GLY A 531 -9.83 2.30 -23.79
C GLY A 531 -9.18 3.03 -22.62
N LEU A 532 -9.94 3.95 -22.04
CA LEU A 532 -9.56 4.77 -20.89
C LEU A 532 -10.24 4.21 -19.62
N TYR A 533 -9.43 4.00 -18.59
CA TYR A 533 -9.88 3.54 -17.26
C TYR A 533 -9.80 4.71 -16.28
N ASP A 534 -10.93 5.38 -15.98
CA ASP A 534 -10.95 6.62 -15.22
C ASP A 534 -11.35 6.46 -13.73
N ASN A 535 -11.43 5.23 -13.26
CA ASN A 535 -11.83 4.89 -11.89
C ASN A 535 -11.01 3.69 -11.35
N THR A 536 -9.69 3.77 -11.51
CA THR A 536 -8.74 2.74 -11.08
C THR A 536 -7.81 3.31 -10.01
N TYR A 537 -7.46 2.53 -9.02
CA TYR A 537 -6.74 2.98 -7.83
C TYR A 537 -5.54 2.09 -7.50
N ASP A 538 -4.44 2.74 -7.17
CA ASP A 538 -3.33 2.14 -6.43
C ASP A 538 -3.71 2.02 -4.96
N ILE A 539 -2.91 1.32 -4.16
CA ILE A 539 -3.27 1.05 -2.75
C ILE A 539 -2.20 1.58 -1.82
N GLY A 540 -0.93 1.47 -2.21
CA GLY A 540 0.21 1.95 -1.45
C GLY A 540 0.24 3.47 -1.30
N THR A 541 0.87 3.95 -0.23
CA THR A 541 1.16 5.38 -0.02
C THR A 541 2.52 5.78 -0.55
N ASN A 542 3.39 4.80 -0.79
CA ASN A 542 4.74 4.93 -1.33
C ASN A 542 5.14 3.65 -2.08
N SER A 543 6.28 3.68 -2.79
CA SER A 543 6.70 2.58 -3.66
C SER A 543 6.97 1.26 -2.93
N ALA A 544 7.50 1.29 -1.70
CA ALA A 544 7.67 0.05 -0.92
C ALA A 544 6.34 -0.68 -0.69
N GLU A 545 5.27 0.06 -0.40
CA GLU A 545 3.91 -0.49 -0.29
C GLU A 545 3.36 -0.91 -1.66
N GLY A 546 3.53 -0.06 -2.69
CA GLY A 546 2.99 -0.28 -4.04
C GLY A 546 3.51 -1.55 -4.71
N HIS A 547 4.83 -1.75 -4.71
CA HIS A 547 5.44 -2.98 -5.24
C HIS A 547 5.00 -4.22 -4.47
N ASN A 548 4.83 -4.14 -3.14
CA ASN A 548 4.26 -5.23 -2.36
C ASN A 548 2.83 -5.56 -2.80
N TRP A 549 1.96 -4.55 -2.98
CA TRP A 549 0.60 -4.76 -3.48
C TRP A 549 0.56 -5.44 -4.83
N LEU A 550 1.44 -5.05 -5.76
CA LEU A 550 1.53 -5.63 -7.10
C LEU A 550 2.09 -7.05 -7.10
N MET A 551 3.13 -7.31 -6.32
CA MET A 551 3.85 -8.58 -6.37
C MET A 551 3.34 -9.62 -5.38
N GLN A 552 2.72 -9.21 -4.26
CA GLN A 552 2.22 -10.08 -3.21
C GLN A 552 0.69 -10.03 -3.05
N ALA A 553 0.00 -9.13 -3.76
CA ALA A 553 -1.42 -8.75 -3.56
C ALA A 553 -1.70 -8.38 -2.09
N ASP A 554 -0.68 -7.89 -1.40
CA ASP A 554 -0.68 -7.51 0.00
C ASP A 554 0.49 -6.57 0.30
N ASN A 555 0.31 -5.65 1.23
CA ASN A 555 1.41 -4.95 1.86
C ASN A 555 1.54 -5.50 3.28
N PRO A 556 2.57 -6.30 3.60
CA PRO A 556 2.68 -6.93 4.90
C PRO A 556 2.65 -5.92 6.05
N GLU A 557 2.13 -6.34 7.20
CA GLU A 557 2.04 -5.51 8.40
C GLU A 557 3.34 -4.79 8.73
N TYR A 558 4.47 -5.43 8.51
CA TYR A 558 5.81 -4.87 8.70
C TYR A 558 6.01 -3.56 7.93
N THR A 559 5.60 -3.51 6.67
CA THR A 559 5.67 -2.30 5.84
C THR A 559 4.51 -1.34 6.13
N GLU A 560 3.29 -1.86 6.30
CA GLU A 560 2.10 -1.03 6.59
C GLU A 560 2.26 -0.27 7.92
N SER A 561 2.82 -0.89 8.96
CA SER A 561 3.01 -0.28 10.27
C SER A 561 4.21 0.65 10.37
N SER A 562 5.05 0.71 9.36
CA SER A 562 6.20 1.61 9.32
C SER A 562 6.10 2.66 8.21
N ALA A 563 5.21 2.46 7.25
CA ALA A 563 4.86 3.42 6.21
C ALA A 563 6.05 4.00 5.42
N GLY A 564 7.14 3.24 5.29
CA GLY A 564 8.37 3.71 4.63
C GLY A 564 9.15 4.76 5.43
N GLU A 565 8.66 5.22 6.57
CA GLU A 565 9.37 6.20 7.42
C GLU A 565 10.32 5.55 8.44
N TYR A 566 10.22 4.25 8.61
CA TYR A 566 11.11 3.50 9.48
C TYR A 566 12.25 2.91 8.64
N LEU A 567 13.47 3.33 8.87
CA LEU A 567 14.64 3.01 8.04
C LEU A 567 14.86 1.52 7.73
N ARG A 568 14.30 0.62 8.55
CA ARG A 568 14.44 -0.81 8.36
C ARG A 568 13.54 -1.36 7.26
N SER A 569 12.34 -0.80 7.08
CA SER A 569 11.28 -1.43 6.29
C SER A 569 11.13 -0.89 4.88
N TYR A 570 11.90 0.12 4.51
CA TYR A 570 11.68 0.78 3.23
C TYR A 570 12.15 -0.06 2.04
N ASP A 571 13.37 -0.59 2.07
CA ASP A 571 13.88 -1.48 1.01
C ASP A 571 13.30 -2.90 1.17
N THR A 572 11.99 -3.05 0.94
CA THR A 572 11.28 -4.33 1.16
C THR A 572 11.73 -5.43 0.23
N GLU A 573 12.22 -5.11 -0.96
CA GLU A 573 12.72 -6.06 -1.94
C GLU A 573 13.92 -6.88 -1.43
N ASP A 574 14.76 -6.35 -0.55
CA ASP A 574 15.88 -7.07 0.04
C ASP A 574 15.71 -7.37 1.54
N ASP A 575 14.52 -7.11 2.11
CA ASP A 575 14.21 -7.38 3.51
C ASP A 575 13.27 -8.58 3.68
N ALA A 576 13.78 -9.68 4.25
CA ALA A 576 13.00 -10.88 4.52
C ALA A 576 11.73 -10.64 5.36
N LEU A 577 11.67 -9.57 6.14
CA LEU A 577 10.51 -9.22 6.96
C LEU A 577 9.37 -8.61 6.13
N GLY A 578 9.66 -8.04 4.97
CA GLY A 578 8.68 -7.51 4.01
C GLY A 578 8.05 -8.59 3.11
N HIS A 579 8.43 -9.86 3.24
CA HIS A 579 7.96 -10.94 2.37
C HIS A 579 6.93 -11.85 3.07
N GLN A 580 5.80 -12.11 2.41
CA GLN A 580 4.79 -13.01 2.94
C GLN A 580 5.10 -14.49 2.62
N LYS A 581 4.71 -15.39 3.52
CA LYS A 581 4.96 -16.84 3.35
C LYS A 581 4.18 -17.48 2.19
N SER A 582 3.10 -16.89 1.75
CA SER A 582 2.30 -17.36 0.60
C SER A 582 2.99 -17.07 -0.75
N GLY A 583 4.05 -16.30 -0.75
CA GLY A 583 4.87 -16.01 -1.91
C GLY A 583 4.38 -14.83 -2.73
N PHE A 584 4.80 -14.81 -3.96
CA PHE A 584 4.66 -13.70 -4.91
C PHE A 584 3.96 -14.15 -6.19
N LEU A 585 3.55 -13.22 -7.01
CA LEU A 585 2.94 -13.47 -8.31
C LEU A 585 3.80 -14.41 -9.19
N TRP A 586 5.13 -14.20 -9.21
CA TRP A 586 6.04 -15.08 -9.97
C TRP A 586 6.13 -16.50 -9.39
N THR A 587 6.11 -16.66 -8.07
CA THR A 587 6.14 -18.00 -7.46
C THR A 587 4.85 -18.75 -7.72
N GLY A 588 3.72 -18.04 -7.72
CA GLY A 588 2.42 -18.56 -8.12
C GLY A 588 2.39 -19.00 -9.60
N ALA A 589 2.99 -18.20 -10.49
CA ALA A 589 3.12 -18.53 -11.91
C ALA A 589 3.99 -19.78 -12.11
N GLN A 590 5.14 -19.85 -11.45
CA GLN A 590 6.02 -21.04 -11.49
C GLN A 590 5.29 -22.30 -10.96
N ALA A 591 4.55 -22.16 -9.84
CA ALA A 591 3.75 -23.26 -9.29
C ALA A 591 2.61 -23.71 -10.23
N ALA A 592 2.08 -22.81 -11.05
CA ALA A 592 1.12 -23.10 -12.11
C ALA A 592 1.78 -23.65 -13.40
N GLY A 593 3.08 -23.91 -13.40
CA GLY A 593 3.85 -24.39 -14.55
C GLY A 593 4.02 -23.36 -15.66
N LYS A 594 3.98 -22.07 -15.33
CA LYS A 594 4.19 -20.95 -16.27
C LYS A 594 5.64 -20.49 -16.24
N SER A 595 6.15 -20.12 -17.40
CA SER A 595 7.44 -19.45 -17.49
C SER A 595 7.31 -18.00 -17.01
N VAL A 596 8.35 -17.55 -16.31
CA VAL A 596 8.44 -16.17 -15.81
C VAL A 596 9.72 -15.54 -16.33
N ARG A 597 9.68 -14.24 -16.57
CA ARG A 597 10.83 -13.41 -16.86
C ARG A 597 10.69 -12.08 -16.14
N ASP A 598 11.74 -11.72 -15.43
CA ASP A 598 11.76 -10.49 -14.63
C ASP A 598 12.79 -9.51 -15.18
N PHE A 599 12.35 -8.24 -15.28
CA PHE A 599 13.08 -7.10 -15.80
C PHE A 599 13.03 -5.96 -14.75
N GLY A 600 13.72 -6.15 -13.63
CA GLY A 600 14.01 -5.10 -12.66
C GLY A 600 13.26 -5.15 -11.35
N GLU A 601 12.15 -5.91 -11.25
CA GLU A 601 11.40 -6.03 -10.00
C GLU A 601 12.22 -6.70 -8.89
N PHE A 602 12.14 -6.18 -7.66
CA PHE A 602 12.81 -6.73 -6.47
C PHE A 602 14.29 -7.05 -6.69
N GLN A 603 15.03 -6.16 -7.36
CA GLN A 603 16.44 -6.36 -7.67
C GLN A 603 17.35 -5.31 -7.03
N GLN A 604 18.63 -5.66 -6.86
CA GLN A 604 19.69 -4.78 -6.38
C GLN A 604 20.84 -4.73 -7.40
N PHE A 605 21.55 -3.61 -7.54
CA PHE A 605 22.71 -3.53 -8.41
C PHE A 605 23.86 -4.43 -7.93
N LEU A 606 24.41 -5.24 -8.84
CA LEU A 606 25.71 -5.86 -8.70
C LEU A 606 26.81 -4.95 -9.25
N THR A 607 26.59 -4.37 -10.43
CA THR A 607 27.53 -3.43 -11.05
C THR A 607 26.79 -2.30 -11.75
N LYS A 608 27.28 -1.08 -11.56
CA LYS A 608 26.96 0.09 -12.35
C LYS A 608 28.26 0.76 -12.75
N PRO A 609 28.68 0.73 -14.04
CA PRO A 609 29.90 1.38 -14.50
C PRO A 609 29.92 2.87 -14.16
N SER A 610 31.06 3.40 -13.75
CA SER A 610 31.20 4.83 -13.39
C SER A 610 30.87 5.80 -14.50
N GLY A 611 30.90 5.33 -15.77
CA GLY A 611 30.50 6.10 -16.95
C GLY A 611 29.03 5.98 -17.33
N ALA A 612 28.22 5.21 -16.60
CA ALA A 612 26.80 5.01 -16.88
C ALA A 612 25.96 6.21 -16.37
N SER A 613 26.20 7.40 -16.95
CA SER A 613 25.37 8.59 -16.71
C SER A 613 24.16 8.58 -17.64
N TRP A 614 23.11 9.34 -17.32
CA TRP A 614 21.94 9.51 -18.19
C TRP A 614 22.34 9.80 -19.64
N GLN A 615 23.22 10.78 -19.85
CA GLN A 615 23.66 11.19 -21.18
C GLN A 615 24.31 10.05 -21.97
N ASN A 616 25.16 9.27 -21.32
CA ASN A 616 25.87 8.17 -21.95
C ASN A 616 24.92 7.00 -22.25
N LEU A 617 24.04 6.66 -21.31
CA LEU A 617 23.02 5.61 -21.50
C LEU A 617 21.99 6.01 -22.57
N TYR A 618 21.61 7.28 -22.63
CA TYR A 618 20.76 7.81 -23.69
C TYR A 618 21.38 7.65 -25.05
N CYS A 619 22.67 8.02 -25.22
CA CYS A 619 23.37 7.83 -26.47
C CYS A 619 23.60 6.35 -26.82
N ASP A 620 23.84 5.53 -25.79
CA ASP A 620 24.01 4.09 -25.98
C ASP A 620 22.71 3.44 -26.45
N SER A 621 21.56 3.82 -25.89
CA SER A 621 20.27 3.33 -26.36
C SER A 621 20.00 3.64 -27.83
N LYS A 622 20.36 4.83 -28.29
CA LYS A 622 20.30 5.19 -29.72
C LYS A 622 21.22 4.35 -30.58
N ASN A 623 22.46 4.09 -30.11
CA ASN A 623 23.38 3.22 -30.80
C ASN A 623 22.89 1.79 -30.90
N MET A 624 22.41 1.22 -29.76
CA MET A 624 21.82 -0.11 -29.71
C MET A 624 20.63 -0.23 -30.69
N GLN A 625 19.76 0.77 -30.71
CA GLN A 625 18.62 0.81 -31.64
C GLN A 625 19.04 0.85 -33.09
N ALA A 626 20.11 1.59 -33.44
CA ALA A 626 20.58 1.78 -34.80
C ALA A 626 21.37 0.57 -35.33
N THR A 627 22.15 -0.10 -34.49
CA THR A 627 23.12 -1.13 -34.88
C THR A 627 22.70 -2.55 -34.46
N GLY A 628 21.88 -2.69 -33.42
CA GLY A 628 21.63 -3.99 -32.78
C GLY A 628 22.77 -4.47 -31.89
N ASP A 629 23.82 -3.65 -31.68
CA ASP A 629 24.95 -4.03 -30.84
C ASP A 629 24.56 -4.13 -29.37
N ALA A 630 25.36 -4.87 -28.60
CA ALA A 630 25.20 -4.90 -27.14
C ALA A 630 25.58 -3.55 -26.51
N THR A 631 25.06 -3.25 -25.35
CA THR A 631 25.33 -2.02 -24.57
C THR A 631 26.83 -1.82 -24.35
N ALA A 632 27.30 -0.57 -24.49
CA ALA A 632 28.64 -0.15 -24.10
C ALA A 632 28.79 0.05 -22.57
N TYR A 633 27.69 0.14 -21.85
CA TYR A 633 27.63 0.35 -20.40
C TYR A 633 26.82 -0.79 -19.72
N PRO A 634 27.36 -2.02 -19.62
CA PRO A 634 26.62 -3.13 -19.05
C PRO A 634 26.37 -2.94 -17.56
N LEU A 635 25.13 -2.66 -17.21
CA LEU A 635 24.65 -2.73 -15.85
C LEU A 635 24.29 -4.17 -15.53
N THR A 636 24.46 -4.59 -14.28
CA THR A 636 23.99 -5.90 -13.83
C THR A 636 23.26 -5.80 -12.50
N SER A 637 22.17 -6.52 -12.38
CA SER A 637 21.33 -6.60 -11.19
C SER A 637 21.08 -8.05 -10.81
N SER A 638 20.70 -8.29 -9.55
CA SER A 638 20.25 -9.59 -9.06
C SER A 638 19.24 -9.41 -7.96
N SER A 639 18.29 -10.35 -7.86
CA SER A 639 17.37 -10.37 -6.74
C SER A 639 17.99 -11.08 -5.52
N PRO A 640 17.78 -10.58 -4.30
CA PRO A 640 18.11 -11.30 -3.08
C PRO A 640 17.21 -12.53 -2.85
N ILE A 641 16.06 -12.60 -3.54
CA ILE A 641 15.12 -13.75 -3.46
C ILE A 641 15.52 -14.79 -4.52
N PRO A 642 15.99 -16.01 -4.12
CA PRO A 642 16.52 -16.96 -5.09
C PRO A 642 15.55 -17.33 -6.22
N SER A 643 14.25 -17.53 -5.91
CA SER A 643 13.26 -17.89 -6.93
C SER A 643 13.03 -16.82 -7.98
N LEU A 644 13.22 -15.53 -7.66
CA LEU A 644 13.15 -14.43 -8.61
C LEU A 644 14.47 -14.28 -9.36
N ASN A 645 15.60 -14.40 -8.66
CA ASN A 645 16.90 -14.31 -9.27
C ASN A 645 17.10 -15.34 -10.40
N ASP A 646 16.50 -16.54 -10.27
CA ASP A 646 16.55 -17.61 -11.27
C ASP A 646 15.84 -17.26 -12.58
N VAL A 647 14.95 -16.28 -12.59
CA VAL A 647 14.14 -15.83 -13.75
C VAL A 647 14.42 -14.40 -14.16
N SER A 648 15.24 -13.69 -13.43
CA SER A 648 15.63 -12.31 -13.71
C SER A 648 16.60 -12.23 -14.89
N VAL A 649 16.51 -11.13 -15.65
CA VAL A 649 17.43 -10.78 -16.73
C VAL A 649 18.57 -9.93 -16.14
N PRO A 650 19.76 -10.49 -15.93
CA PRO A 650 20.81 -9.82 -15.15
C PRO A 650 21.30 -8.49 -15.73
N GLY A 651 21.14 -8.27 -17.04
CA GLY A 651 21.52 -7.03 -17.72
C GLY A 651 20.48 -5.92 -17.64
N PHE A 652 19.29 -6.21 -17.12
CA PHE A 652 18.27 -5.18 -16.95
C PHE A 652 18.49 -4.44 -15.60
N PRO A 653 18.56 -3.09 -15.62
CA PRO A 653 18.86 -2.34 -14.40
C PRO A 653 17.66 -2.28 -13.46
N LYS A 654 17.93 -2.34 -12.16
CA LYS A 654 16.95 -2.02 -11.11
C LYS A 654 16.45 -0.57 -11.22
N PHE A 655 15.55 -0.17 -10.29
CA PHE A 655 15.16 1.22 -10.08
C PHE A 655 16.39 2.14 -9.96
N ASP A 656 16.46 3.13 -10.81
CA ASP A 656 17.45 4.22 -10.78
C ASP A 656 17.00 5.33 -11.74
N THR A 657 16.62 6.48 -11.22
CA THR A 657 16.18 7.65 -11.99
C THR A 657 17.30 8.29 -12.84
N SER A 658 18.55 7.87 -12.66
CA SER A 658 19.65 8.27 -13.53
C SER A 658 19.85 7.32 -14.73
N VAL A 659 19.01 6.30 -14.89
CA VAL A 659 18.99 5.37 -16.03
C VAL A 659 17.73 5.63 -16.86
N PRO A 660 17.84 6.09 -18.13
CA PRO A 660 16.67 6.33 -18.95
C PRO A 660 15.94 5.04 -19.34
N ASP A 661 14.61 5.08 -19.43
CA ASP A 661 13.81 3.93 -19.84
C ASP A 661 14.00 3.56 -21.30
N GLN A 662 14.49 4.48 -22.14
CA GLN A 662 14.96 4.13 -23.49
C GLN A 662 16.12 3.12 -23.47
N TYR A 663 16.99 3.16 -22.45
CA TYR A 663 18.02 2.17 -22.26
C TYR A 663 17.45 0.83 -21.81
N ARG A 664 16.50 0.85 -20.83
CA ARG A 664 15.78 -0.35 -20.37
C ARG A 664 15.03 -1.02 -21.51
N GLU A 665 14.33 -0.25 -22.33
CA GLU A 665 13.58 -0.74 -23.49
C GLU A 665 14.50 -1.47 -24.48
N GLN A 666 15.69 -0.95 -24.80
CA GLN A 666 16.63 -1.60 -25.70
C GLN A 666 17.22 -2.91 -25.13
N ILE A 667 17.53 -2.97 -23.83
CA ILE A 667 17.96 -4.21 -23.16
C ILE A 667 16.86 -5.27 -23.24
N TRP A 668 15.60 -4.88 -22.93
CA TRP A 668 14.46 -5.77 -23.07
C TRP A 668 14.25 -6.23 -24.50
N LYS A 669 14.30 -5.33 -25.49
CA LYS A 669 14.07 -5.64 -26.89
C LYS A 669 15.06 -6.71 -27.39
N GLN A 670 16.34 -6.59 -27.09
CA GLN A 670 17.35 -7.59 -27.45
C GLN A 670 17.04 -8.95 -26.85
N ASP A 671 16.55 -8.99 -25.60
CA ASP A 671 16.11 -10.24 -24.97
C ASP A 671 14.85 -10.79 -25.62
N PHE A 672 13.87 -9.95 -25.90
CA PHE A 672 12.60 -10.33 -26.54
C PHE A 672 12.80 -10.90 -27.93
N GLU A 673 13.63 -10.26 -28.76
CA GLU A 673 13.97 -10.73 -30.11
C GLU A 673 14.69 -12.10 -30.09
N LYS A 674 15.57 -12.28 -29.11
CA LYS A 674 16.36 -13.52 -28.94
C LYS A 674 15.57 -14.67 -28.39
N ASN A 675 14.79 -14.44 -27.37
CA ASN A 675 14.21 -15.48 -26.51
C ASN A 675 12.67 -15.58 -26.63
N GLY A 676 12.01 -14.57 -27.17
CA GLY A 676 10.55 -14.41 -27.10
C GLY A 676 10.06 -14.18 -25.68
N PRO A 677 8.75 -13.95 -25.48
CA PRO A 677 8.18 -13.68 -24.16
C PRO A 677 7.95 -14.92 -23.34
N ALA A 678 8.08 -14.81 -22.03
CA ALA A 678 7.56 -15.79 -21.06
C ALA A 678 6.01 -15.74 -20.99
N ASN A 679 5.41 -16.62 -20.15
CA ASN A 679 3.98 -16.50 -19.86
C ASN A 679 3.69 -15.27 -18.99
N LEU A 680 4.56 -14.95 -18.02
CA LEU A 680 4.56 -13.75 -17.21
C LEU A 680 5.87 -13.01 -17.41
N ASN A 681 5.80 -11.74 -17.81
CA ASN A 681 6.92 -10.84 -17.96
C ASN A 681 6.66 -9.62 -17.08
N MET A 682 7.52 -9.35 -16.11
CA MET A 682 7.40 -8.25 -15.16
C MET A 682 8.46 -7.21 -15.43
N PHE A 683 8.11 -5.93 -15.36
CA PHE A 683 9.00 -4.82 -15.70
C PHE A 683 8.89 -3.71 -14.67
N TRP A 684 10.03 -3.12 -14.33
CA TRP A 684 10.09 -1.88 -13.59
C TRP A 684 10.71 -0.77 -14.47
N LEU A 685 9.88 0.20 -14.90
CA LEU A 685 10.29 1.40 -15.63
C LEU A 685 10.21 2.60 -14.69
N SER A 686 11.32 3.27 -14.43
CA SER A 686 11.46 4.22 -13.33
C SER A 686 11.61 5.69 -13.74
N SER A 687 11.66 6.03 -15.04
CA SER A 687 11.95 7.41 -15.44
C SER A 687 10.86 8.40 -15.04
N ASP A 688 9.60 7.99 -15.02
CA ASP A 688 8.48 8.87 -14.66
C ASP A 688 8.37 9.19 -13.16
N HIS A 689 9.12 8.49 -12.30
CA HIS A 689 9.34 8.93 -10.91
C HIS A 689 9.87 10.37 -10.84
N THR A 690 10.66 10.77 -11.83
CA THR A 690 11.39 12.04 -11.85
C THR A 690 12.52 12.12 -10.80
N GLY A 691 13.01 13.30 -10.48
CA GLY A 691 14.16 13.41 -9.55
C GLY A 691 15.53 13.08 -10.14
N GLY A 692 15.61 12.55 -11.37
CA GLY A 692 16.84 12.26 -12.10
C GLY A 692 17.50 13.49 -12.71
N PRO A 693 18.53 13.29 -13.59
CA PRO A 693 19.31 14.38 -14.16
C PRO A 693 18.56 15.25 -15.18
N ALA A 694 17.63 14.68 -15.92
CA ALA A 694 16.81 15.43 -16.89
C ALA A 694 15.63 16.16 -16.20
N SER A 695 14.94 17.04 -16.93
CA SER A 695 13.74 17.68 -16.39
C SER A 695 12.64 16.65 -16.13
N PRO A 696 11.70 16.91 -15.23
CA PRO A 696 10.55 16.02 -15.01
C PRO A 696 9.79 15.69 -16.29
N ALA A 697 9.53 16.69 -17.14
CA ALA A 697 8.85 16.47 -18.40
C ALA A 697 9.66 15.56 -19.36
N ALA A 698 10.99 15.69 -19.37
CA ALA A 698 11.86 14.84 -20.18
C ALA A 698 11.86 13.39 -19.67
N GLN A 699 11.86 13.19 -18.36
CA GLN A 699 11.87 11.86 -17.76
C GLN A 699 10.53 11.14 -17.97
N VAL A 700 9.40 11.83 -17.80
CA VAL A 700 8.06 11.27 -18.09
C VAL A 700 7.90 10.99 -19.59
N ALA A 701 8.43 11.86 -20.47
CA ALA A 701 8.43 11.61 -21.93
C ALA A 701 9.33 10.43 -22.33
N ASP A 702 10.43 10.21 -21.62
CA ASP A 702 11.32 9.05 -21.80
C ASP A 702 10.59 7.74 -21.47
N ASN A 703 9.88 7.72 -20.34
CA ASN A 703 9.02 6.58 -19.96
C ASN A 703 7.89 6.36 -20.98
N ASP A 704 7.14 7.41 -21.35
CA ASP A 704 6.05 7.33 -22.33
C ASP A 704 6.51 6.72 -23.67
N LEU A 705 7.66 7.17 -24.18
CA LEU A 705 8.21 6.65 -25.42
C LEU A 705 8.68 5.19 -25.28
N ALA A 706 9.25 4.81 -24.13
CA ALA A 706 9.66 3.43 -23.88
C ALA A 706 8.43 2.50 -23.86
N VAL A 707 7.37 2.85 -23.14
CA VAL A 707 6.10 2.11 -23.13
C VAL A 707 5.54 2.01 -24.56
N GLY A 708 5.50 3.13 -25.29
CA GLY A 708 5.03 3.13 -26.68
C GLY A 708 5.79 2.18 -27.58
N LYS A 709 7.12 2.16 -27.51
CA LYS A 709 7.99 1.26 -28.30
C LYS A 709 7.80 -0.21 -27.89
N MET A 710 7.66 -0.49 -26.60
CA MET A 710 7.41 -1.85 -26.13
C MET A 710 6.08 -2.38 -26.70
N VAL A 711 5.02 -1.59 -26.66
CA VAL A 711 3.72 -1.96 -27.23
C VAL A 711 3.77 -2.11 -28.74
N ASP A 712 4.49 -1.21 -29.44
CA ASP A 712 4.73 -1.31 -30.89
C ASP A 712 5.38 -2.66 -31.23
N GLU A 713 6.52 -3.00 -30.60
CA GLU A 713 7.24 -4.25 -30.82
C GLU A 713 6.39 -5.48 -30.55
N ILE A 714 5.69 -5.52 -29.41
CA ILE A 714 4.82 -6.65 -29.04
C ILE A 714 3.67 -6.77 -30.05
N SER A 715 3.03 -5.66 -30.42
CA SER A 715 1.86 -5.68 -31.31
C SER A 715 2.22 -6.06 -32.76
N HIS A 716 3.46 -5.88 -33.17
CA HIS A 716 3.96 -6.31 -34.49
C HIS A 716 4.54 -7.73 -34.48
N SER A 717 4.73 -8.34 -33.32
CA SER A 717 5.23 -9.70 -33.17
C SER A 717 4.17 -10.76 -33.47
N THR A 718 4.60 -12.00 -33.62
CA THR A 718 3.72 -13.18 -33.77
C THR A 718 2.96 -13.52 -32.48
N TYR A 719 3.37 -12.96 -31.36
CA TYR A 719 2.79 -13.17 -30.03
C TYR A 719 1.58 -12.27 -29.77
N TRP A 720 1.38 -11.19 -30.55
CA TRP A 720 0.30 -10.23 -30.35
C TRP A 720 -1.07 -10.87 -30.15
N LYS A 721 -1.42 -11.82 -30.98
CA LYS A 721 -2.73 -12.49 -31.00
C LYS A 721 -3.14 -13.17 -29.68
N ASP A 722 -2.20 -13.46 -28.80
CA ASP A 722 -2.39 -14.14 -27.52
C ASP A 722 -1.63 -13.45 -26.36
N SER A 723 -1.47 -12.12 -26.48
CA SER A 723 -0.83 -11.26 -25.47
C SER A 723 -1.81 -10.30 -24.78
N ALA A 724 -1.49 -9.94 -23.54
CA ALA A 724 -2.06 -8.79 -22.82
C ALA A 724 -0.95 -8.05 -22.11
N ILE A 725 -0.97 -6.73 -22.19
CA ILE A 725 -0.06 -5.82 -21.52
C ILE A 725 -0.88 -5.02 -20.51
N PHE A 726 -0.41 -5.00 -19.27
CA PHE A 726 -0.93 -4.19 -18.18
C PHE A 726 0.12 -3.15 -17.85
N VAL A 727 -0.23 -1.87 -17.93
CA VAL A 727 0.61 -0.75 -17.52
C VAL A 727 -0.03 -0.14 -16.29
N VAL A 728 0.72 -0.01 -15.21
CA VAL A 728 0.22 0.44 -13.91
C VAL A 728 1.32 1.22 -13.20
N GLU A 729 0.93 2.19 -12.37
CA GLU A 729 1.85 2.80 -11.40
C GLU A 729 2.00 1.86 -10.18
N ASP A 730 3.14 1.92 -9.51
CA ASP A 730 3.33 1.27 -8.21
C ASP A 730 2.48 1.96 -7.14
N ASP A 731 2.55 3.28 -7.09
CA ASP A 731 1.71 4.17 -6.30
C ASP A 731 1.52 5.52 -7.02
N SER A 732 0.65 6.37 -6.50
CA SER A 732 0.34 7.69 -7.07
C SER A 732 0.93 8.83 -6.24
N GLN A 733 2.03 8.60 -5.51
CA GLN A 733 2.58 9.49 -4.49
C GLN A 733 2.97 10.88 -5.03
N ALA A 734 3.46 10.95 -6.27
CA ALA A 734 4.13 12.13 -6.77
C ALA A 734 3.20 13.27 -7.22
N GLY A 735 1.90 13.20 -6.93
CA GLY A 735 0.97 14.25 -7.34
C GLY A 735 -0.37 14.24 -6.65
N LEU A 736 -1.23 15.15 -7.10
CA LEU A 736 -2.59 15.30 -6.62
C LEU A 736 -3.58 14.76 -7.65
N ASP A 737 -4.73 14.32 -7.15
CA ASP A 737 -5.85 13.89 -7.96
C ASP A 737 -7.15 14.49 -7.41
N HIS A 738 -8.09 14.91 -8.28
CA HIS A 738 -9.31 15.58 -7.84
C HIS A 738 -10.36 14.64 -7.23
N VAL A 739 -10.16 13.33 -7.32
CA VAL A 739 -11.05 12.30 -6.73
C VAL A 739 -10.47 11.74 -5.46
N ASP A 740 -9.26 11.17 -5.54
CA ASP A 740 -8.55 10.57 -4.42
C ASP A 740 -7.08 10.41 -4.79
N GLY A 741 -6.16 10.61 -3.86
CA GLY A 741 -4.72 10.55 -4.09
C GLY A 741 -4.21 9.19 -4.60
N HIS A 742 -4.97 8.12 -4.44
CA HIS A 742 -4.62 6.80 -4.96
C HIS A 742 -5.14 6.55 -6.39
N ARG A 743 -5.85 7.49 -7.03
CA ARG A 743 -6.33 7.26 -8.39
C ARG A 743 -5.20 7.35 -9.42
N ALA A 744 -4.98 6.24 -10.14
CA ALA A 744 -3.82 6.02 -10.99
C ALA A 744 -4.17 5.84 -12.48
N PRO A 745 -3.25 6.17 -13.40
CA PRO A 745 -3.38 5.85 -14.81
C PRO A 745 -3.07 4.37 -15.03
N VAL A 746 -4.06 3.60 -15.43
CA VAL A 746 -3.91 2.18 -15.77
C VAL A 746 -4.30 1.95 -17.22
N GLN A 747 -3.55 1.10 -17.93
CA GLN A 747 -3.84 0.73 -19.31
C GLN A 747 -3.84 -0.79 -19.48
N ILE A 748 -4.83 -1.30 -20.20
CA ILE A 748 -4.96 -2.71 -20.60
C ILE A 748 -4.90 -2.77 -22.11
N ILE A 749 -3.83 -3.33 -22.63
CA ILE A 749 -3.51 -3.33 -24.06
C ILE A 749 -3.46 -4.76 -24.56
N SER A 750 -4.39 -5.13 -25.40
CA SER A 750 -4.56 -6.49 -25.91
C SER A 750 -5.44 -6.50 -27.16
N PRO A 751 -5.29 -7.46 -28.07
CA PRO A 751 -6.34 -7.71 -29.07
C PRO A 751 -7.72 -7.97 -28.47
N TYR A 752 -7.76 -8.41 -27.23
CA TYR A 752 -8.99 -8.68 -26.52
C TYR A 752 -9.46 -7.55 -25.60
N ALA A 753 -8.73 -6.43 -25.52
CA ALA A 753 -9.20 -5.25 -24.77
C ALA A 753 -10.48 -4.68 -25.39
N GLN A 754 -11.24 -3.95 -24.59
CA GLN A 754 -12.41 -3.23 -25.07
C GLN A 754 -11.96 -1.95 -25.76
N HIS A 755 -11.66 -2.04 -27.05
CA HIS A 755 -11.10 -0.93 -27.85
C HIS A 755 -12.00 0.31 -27.83
N GLY A 756 -11.40 1.46 -27.55
CA GLY A 756 -12.04 2.77 -27.43
C GLY A 756 -13.00 2.91 -26.26
N GLY A 757 -13.45 4.12 -26.00
CA GLY A 757 -14.41 4.44 -24.94
C GLY A 757 -13.78 4.57 -23.55
N VAL A 758 -14.66 4.79 -22.56
CA VAL A 758 -14.29 4.97 -21.15
C VAL A 758 -14.90 3.88 -20.30
N ASP A 759 -14.08 3.24 -19.49
CA ASP A 759 -14.52 2.30 -18.47
C ASP A 759 -14.41 2.95 -17.08
N SER A 760 -15.55 3.36 -16.52
CA SER A 760 -15.62 4.00 -15.19
C SER A 760 -16.01 3.01 -14.09
N ARG A 761 -15.81 1.70 -14.28
CA ARG A 761 -15.95 0.73 -13.19
C ARG A 761 -14.78 0.89 -12.23
N TYR A 762 -15.10 0.65 -10.96
CA TYR A 762 -14.06 0.60 -9.93
C TYR A 762 -13.11 -0.58 -10.19
N TYR A 763 -11.82 -0.28 -10.20
CA TYR A 763 -10.74 -1.26 -10.24
C TYR A 763 -9.63 -0.83 -9.27
N SER A 764 -8.82 -1.79 -8.86
CA SER A 764 -7.60 -1.56 -8.08
C SER A 764 -6.46 -2.43 -8.60
N GLN A 765 -5.27 -2.23 -8.06
CA GLN A 765 -4.11 -3.11 -8.30
C GLN A 765 -4.47 -4.58 -8.02
N ILE A 766 -5.24 -4.87 -6.96
CA ILE A 766 -5.60 -6.25 -6.61
C ILE A 766 -6.55 -6.85 -7.67
N THR A 767 -7.51 -6.09 -8.19
CA THR A 767 -8.40 -6.57 -9.26
C THR A 767 -7.62 -6.88 -10.53
N MET A 768 -6.56 -6.12 -10.80
CA MET A 768 -5.64 -6.36 -11.91
C MET A 768 -4.81 -7.64 -11.69
N ILE A 769 -4.17 -7.78 -10.53
CA ILE A 769 -3.42 -9.00 -10.19
C ILE A 769 -4.34 -10.23 -10.24
N ARG A 770 -5.54 -10.12 -9.69
CA ARG A 770 -6.56 -11.17 -9.80
C ARG A 770 -6.89 -11.54 -11.24
N THR A 771 -6.90 -10.57 -12.15
CA THR A 771 -7.13 -10.79 -13.59
C THR A 771 -5.97 -11.56 -14.21
N ILE A 772 -4.73 -11.20 -13.88
CA ILE A 772 -3.50 -11.89 -14.33
C ILE A 772 -3.50 -13.34 -13.85
N GLU A 773 -3.81 -13.56 -12.58
CA GLU A 773 -3.94 -14.90 -11.99
C GLU A 773 -4.98 -15.75 -12.76
N GLN A 774 -6.12 -15.17 -13.05
CA GLN A 774 -7.20 -15.83 -13.77
C GLN A 774 -6.78 -16.21 -15.20
N ILE A 775 -6.06 -15.31 -15.89
CA ILE A 775 -5.53 -15.53 -17.24
C ILE A 775 -4.50 -16.68 -17.23
N LEU A 776 -3.57 -16.66 -16.31
CA LEU A 776 -2.45 -17.60 -16.27
C LEU A 776 -2.76 -18.88 -15.48
N GLY A 777 -3.88 -18.94 -14.77
CA GLY A 777 -4.27 -20.09 -13.94
C GLY A 777 -3.49 -20.18 -12.63
N ILE A 778 -3.04 -19.05 -12.10
CA ILE A 778 -2.35 -18.89 -10.81
C ILE A 778 -3.37 -18.96 -9.68
N GLN A 779 -3.05 -19.66 -8.60
CA GLN A 779 -3.87 -19.65 -7.38
C GLN A 779 -3.66 -18.33 -6.63
N PRO A 780 -4.69 -17.74 -6.02
CA PRO A 780 -4.55 -16.54 -5.21
C PRO A 780 -3.56 -16.74 -4.06
N MET A 781 -2.83 -15.68 -3.76
CA MET A 781 -1.79 -15.68 -2.73
C MET A 781 -2.37 -15.52 -1.32
N ASN A 782 -3.44 -14.72 -1.16
CA ASN A 782 -3.99 -14.39 0.16
C ASN A 782 -5.51 -14.12 0.09
N GLN A 783 -6.09 -13.56 1.15
CA GLN A 783 -7.52 -13.27 1.22
C GLN A 783 -7.95 -12.10 0.32
N LYS A 784 -7.05 -11.18 -0.02
CA LYS A 784 -7.38 -9.99 -0.80
C LYS A 784 -7.62 -10.34 -2.27
N ASP A 785 -6.65 -10.97 -2.91
CA ASP A 785 -6.79 -11.41 -4.31
C ASP A 785 -7.82 -12.55 -4.46
N THR A 786 -8.02 -13.40 -3.42
CA THR A 786 -9.12 -14.38 -3.39
C THR A 786 -10.49 -13.69 -3.47
N ALA A 787 -10.68 -12.55 -2.79
CA ALA A 787 -11.95 -11.83 -2.74
C ALA A 787 -12.16 -10.90 -3.95
N ALA A 788 -11.08 -10.47 -4.60
CA ALA A 788 -11.11 -9.50 -5.67
C ALA A 788 -11.87 -9.99 -6.92
N THR A 789 -12.55 -9.07 -7.58
CA THR A 789 -13.30 -9.34 -8.82
C THR A 789 -12.41 -9.09 -10.03
N PRO A 790 -12.13 -10.10 -10.88
CA PRO A 790 -11.32 -9.90 -12.08
C PRO A 790 -11.94 -8.86 -13.03
N MET A 791 -11.10 -8.11 -13.74
CA MET A 791 -11.49 -7.07 -14.72
C MET A 791 -12.08 -7.66 -16.01
N THR A 792 -13.03 -8.59 -15.87
CA THR A 792 -13.59 -9.32 -17.03
C THR A 792 -14.30 -8.41 -18.04
N GLY A 793 -14.81 -7.28 -17.56
CA GLY A 793 -15.50 -6.31 -18.40
C GLY A 793 -14.57 -5.46 -19.28
N ALA A 794 -13.28 -5.42 -18.95
CA ALA A 794 -12.26 -4.78 -19.78
C ALA A 794 -11.90 -5.59 -21.04
N PHE A 795 -12.41 -6.82 -21.16
CA PHE A 795 -12.07 -7.74 -22.24
C PHE A 795 -13.27 -8.15 -23.08
N THR A 796 -13.03 -8.32 -24.39
CA THR A 796 -13.98 -8.83 -25.37
C THR A 796 -13.61 -10.25 -25.81
N LYS A 797 -14.59 -11.03 -26.27
CA LYS A 797 -14.34 -12.40 -26.76
C LYS A 797 -13.80 -12.44 -28.19
N LYS A 798 -13.99 -11.36 -28.96
CA LYS A 798 -13.56 -11.25 -30.34
C LYS A 798 -12.31 -10.38 -30.38
N PRO A 799 -11.16 -10.90 -30.81
CA PRO A 799 -9.94 -10.10 -30.90
C PRO A 799 -10.04 -9.04 -32.01
N ASP A 800 -9.50 -7.88 -31.75
CA ASP A 800 -9.10 -6.89 -32.74
C ASP A 800 -7.59 -6.90 -32.82
N LEU A 801 -7.06 -7.33 -33.97
CA LEU A 801 -5.62 -7.47 -34.18
C LEU A 801 -4.97 -6.18 -34.69
N THR A 802 -5.66 -5.06 -34.65
CA THR A 802 -5.09 -3.75 -34.98
C THR A 802 -3.85 -3.53 -34.12
N ARG A 803 -2.75 -3.18 -34.80
CA ARG A 803 -1.45 -2.95 -34.19
C ARG A 803 -1.36 -1.52 -33.66
N PHE A 804 -0.50 -1.30 -32.70
CA PHE A 804 -0.11 0.03 -32.26
C PHE A 804 1.19 0.43 -32.97
N ASN A 805 1.34 1.70 -33.30
CA ASN A 805 2.60 2.27 -33.77
C ASN A 805 3.03 3.35 -32.78
N ALA A 806 4.25 3.26 -32.28
CA ALA A 806 4.77 4.22 -31.33
C ALA A 806 4.74 5.65 -31.90
N VAL A 807 4.28 6.59 -31.09
CA VAL A 807 4.25 8.01 -31.41
C VAL A 807 5.59 8.61 -31.02
N THR A 808 6.20 9.39 -31.92
CA THR A 808 7.42 10.12 -31.59
C THR A 808 7.16 11.09 -30.44
N ASN A 809 8.12 11.16 -29.49
CA ASN A 809 8.04 12.11 -28.38
C ASN A 809 7.89 13.55 -28.90
N ARG A 810 7.06 14.34 -28.21
CA ARG A 810 6.82 15.76 -28.49
C ARG A 810 7.59 16.66 -27.53
N THR A 811 8.02 16.12 -26.41
CA THR A 811 8.91 16.76 -25.44
C THR A 811 10.31 16.19 -25.56
N SER A 812 11.35 17.03 -25.50
CA SER A 812 12.74 16.59 -25.59
C SER A 812 13.14 15.71 -24.42
N LEU A 813 13.70 14.52 -24.70
CA LEU A 813 14.20 13.58 -23.68
C LEU A 813 15.50 14.07 -23.00
N THR A 814 16.09 15.17 -23.50
CA THR A 814 17.35 15.72 -23.01
C THR A 814 17.20 17.09 -22.37
N ASP A 815 15.96 17.56 -22.23
CA ASP A 815 15.68 18.82 -21.54
C ASP A 815 16.14 18.77 -20.08
N GLY A 816 16.65 19.89 -19.57
CA GLY A 816 17.12 20.02 -18.19
C GLY A 816 18.47 19.35 -17.86
N LEU A 817 19.10 18.67 -18.82
CA LEU A 817 20.44 18.08 -18.60
C LEU A 817 21.51 19.17 -18.45
N ALA A 818 22.34 19.07 -17.41
CA ALA A 818 23.44 20.02 -17.17
C ALA A 818 24.54 19.95 -18.24
N THR A 819 24.69 18.79 -18.90
CA THR A 819 25.69 18.56 -19.97
C THR A 819 24.98 17.86 -21.12
N ALA A 820 25.18 18.40 -22.34
CA ALA A 820 24.61 17.81 -23.55
C ALA A 820 25.16 16.40 -23.81
N PRO A 821 24.33 15.44 -24.27
CA PRO A 821 24.78 14.12 -24.68
C PRO A 821 25.77 14.22 -25.88
N SER A 822 26.71 13.28 -25.96
CA SER A 822 27.69 13.26 -27.08
C SER A 822 27.02 12.98 -28.44
N CYS A 823 25.88 12.32 -28.48
CA CYS A 823 25.07 12.04 -29.67
C CYS A 823 24.17 13.21 -30.12
N GLY A 824 24.23 14.34 -29.40
CA GLY A 824 23.41 15.51 -29.66
C GLY A 824 22.14 15.59 -28.81
N LEU A 825 21.53 16.76 -28.84
CA LEU A 825 20.26 16.98 -28.15
C LEU A 825 19.10 16.34 -28.94
N ASP A 826 18.13 15.85 -28.21
CA ASP A 826 16.82 15.49 -28.75
C ASP A 826 15.98 16.79 -28.86
N THR A 827 15.60 17.17 -30.02
CA THR A 827 14.85 18.39 -30.31
C THR A 827 13.67 18.06 -31.20
N PRO A 828 12.62 17.42 -30.70
CA PRO A 828 11.40 17.29 -31.47
C PRO A 828 10.83 18.68 -31.78
N ALA A 829 10.17 18.82 -32.92
CA ALA A 829 9.54 20.08 -33.27
C ALA A 829 8.57 20.49 -32.13
N PRO A 830 8.68 21.71 -31.59
CA PRO A 830 7.78 22.17 -30.52
C PRO A 830 6.33 22.12 -31.02
N GLN A 831 5.54 21.25 -30.43
CA GLN A 831 4.09 21.19 -30.72
C GLN A 831 3.32 22.19 -29.84
N ASP A 832 3.93 22.59 -28.73
CA ASP A 832 3.39 23.56 -27.77
C ASP A 832 4.43 24.65 -27.48
N PRO A 833 4.20 25.90 -27.93
CA PRO A 833 5.10 27.02 -27.63
C PRO A 833 5.29 27.27 -26.12
N GLU A 834 4.37 26.80 -25.29
CA GLU A 834 4.47 26.92 -23.83
C GLU A 834 5.44 25.87 -23.22
N ALA A 835 5.79 24.83 -23.95
CA ALA A 835 6.74 23.79 -23.53
C ALA A 835 8.21 24.14 -23.82
N GLU A 836 8.49 25.25 -24.52
CA GLU A 836 9.87 25.70 -24.73
C GLU A 836 10.57 26.03 -23.40
N ALA A 837 11.73 25.43 -23.20
CA ALA A 837 12.55 25.65 -22.01
C ALA A 837 12.94 27.13 -21.86
N VAL A 838 12.39 27.84 -20.88
CA VAL A 838 12.81 29.19 -20.53
C VAL A 838 14.09 29.09 -19.68
N PRO A 839 15.21 29.70 -20.08
CA PRO A 839 16.43 29.67 -19.31
C PRO A 839 16.20 30.13 -17.84
N ALA A 840 16.90 29.52 -16.89
CA ALA A 840 16.78 29.88 -15.46
C ALA A 840 16.96 31.37 -15.17
N SER A 841 17.70 32.11 -16.05
CA SER A 841 17.84 33.56 -16.02
C SER A 841 16.52 34.31 -16.23
N LYS A 842 15.50 33.66 -16.81
CA LYS A 842 14.16 34.22 -17.06
C LYS A 842 13.13 33.81 -16.00
N VAL A 843 13.53 33.07 -14.96
CA VAL A 843 12.62 32.74 -13.85
C VAL A 843 12.15 34.05 -13.21
N PRO A 844 10.83 34.27 -13.11
CA PRO A 844 10.29 35.50 -12.47
C PRO A 844 10.84 35.66 -11.05
N ALA A 845 11.08 36.90 -10.64
CA ALA A 845 11.61 37.20 -9.30
C ALA A 845 10.75 36.60 -8.18
N SER A 846 9.43 36.53 -8.39
CA SER A 846 8.45 35.92 -7.47
C SER A 846 8.58 34.40 -7.33
N MET A 847 9.21 33.72 -8.29
CA MET A 847 9.39 32.25 -8.32
C MET A 847 10.81 31.80 -7.96
N LYS A 848 11.74 32.73 -7.75
CA LYS A 848 13.15 32.37 -7.48
C LYS A 848 13.33 31.57 -6.19
N SER A 849 12.59 31.89 -5.15
CA SER A 849 12.63 31.15 -3.88
C SER A 849 12.11 29.71 -4.08
N THR A 850 11.00 29.57 -4.80
CA THR A 850 10.42 28.26 -5.11
C THR A 850 11.37 27.42 -5.99
N ALA A 851 12.02 28.04 -6.99
CA ALA A 851 13.01 27.35 -7.82
C ALA A 851 14.23 26.87 -6.99
N SER A 852 14.69 27.68 -6.02
CA SER A 852 15.77 27.28 -5.11
C SER A 852 15.37 26.09 -4.23
N THR A 853 14.15 26.08 -3.71
CA THR A 853 13.63 24.95 -2.94
C THR A 853 13.51 23.68 -3.79
N TRP A 854 13.15 23.81 -5.07
CA TRP A 854 13.18 22.68 -6.02
C TRP A 854 14.58 22.09 -6.18
N ASP A 855 15.61 22.95 -6.34
CA ASP A 855 16.99 22.47 -6.49
C ASP A 855 17.49 21.77 -5.22
N GLU A 856 17.10 22.24 -4.04
CA GLU A 856 17.37 21.58 -2.77
C GLU A 856 16.67 20.21 -2.71
N TRP A 857 15.37 20.15 -2.97
CA TRP A 857 14.60 18.92 -3.01
C TRP A 857 15.18 17.91 -4.01
N LYS A 858 15.46 18.36 -5.23
CA LYS A 858 16.08 17.55 -6.29
C LYS A 858 17.45 16.99 -5.88
N SER A 859 18.26 17.73 -5.12
CA SER A 859 19.53 17.24 -4.61
C SER A 859 19.38 16.15 -3.55
N HIS A 860 18.35 16.22 -2.72
CA HIS A 860 18.02 15.15 -1.78
C HIS A 860 17.59 13.87 -2.50
N GLN A 861 16.79 13.99 -3.56
CA GLN A 861 16.36 12.85 -4.38
C GLN A 861 17.52 12.12 -5.09
N ARG A 862 18.64 12.81 -5.31
CA ARG A 862 19.82 12.26 -5.99
C ARG A 862 20.78 11.50 -5.07
N THR A 863 20.61 11.52 -3.79
CA THR A 863 21.45 10.77 -2.88
C THR A 863 21.17 9.28 -3.06
N THR A 864 21.98 8.67 -3.95
CA THR A 864 22.06 7.24 -4.15
C THR A 864 22.72 6.59 -2.94
N GLY A 865 21.99 5.84 -2.19
CA GLY A 865 22.47 5.04 -1.08
C GLY A 865 21.34 4.16 -0.59
N THR A 866 21.63 3.19 0.24
CA THR A 866 20.67 2.28 0.88
C THR A 866 19.55 2.99 1.67
N HIS A 867 19.51 4.31 1.64
CA HIS A 867 18.58 5.20 2.32
C HIS A 867 18.19 6.38 1.43
N ALA A 868 18.15 6.19 0.12
CA ALA A 868 17.60 7.19 -0.79
C ALA A 868 16.13 7.42 -0.46
N THR A 869 15.80 8.65 -0.10
CA THR A 869 14.50 9.04 0.47
C THR A 869 13.58 9.63 -0.59
N ALA A 870 13.61 9.11 -1.82
CA ALA A 870 12.80 9.61 -2.93
C ALA A 870 11.32 9.68 -2.57
N ASP A 871 10.82 8.64 -1.93
CA ASP A 871 9.40 8.50 -1.54
C ASP A 871 9.02 9.24 -0.25
N PHE A 872 9.96 9.92 0.40
CA PHE A 872 9.65 10.82 1.52
C PHE A 872 9.27 12.23 1.09
N ALA A 873 9.29 12.52 -0.19
CA ALA A 873 8.88 13.82 -0.68
C ALA A 873 7.38 14.04 -0.47
N ASN A 874 7.01 15.22 0.00
CA ASN A 874 5.61 15.60 0.10
C ASN A 874 4.98 15.67 -1.29
N PRO A 875 3.88 14.91 -1.58
CA PRO A 875 3.31 14.82 -2.94
C PRO A 875 2.79 16.16 -3.47
N GLU A 876 2.19 17.00 -2.63
CA GLU A 876 1.76 18.35 -3.02
C GLU A 876 2.97 19.18 -3.46
N GLN A 877 4.06 19.13 -2.70
CA GLN A 877 5.28 19.85 -3.03
C GLN A 877 5.90 19.32 -4.33
N MET A 878 5.93 18.00 -4.52
CA MET A 878 6.38 17.38 -5.77
C MET A 878 5.53 17.83 -6.94
N ASN A 879 4.21 17.81 -6.83
CA ASN A 879 3.29 18.24 -7.87
C ASN A 879 3.50 19.71 -8.25
N HIS A 880 3.61 20.62 -7.25
CA HIS A 880 3.86 22.04 -7.48
C HIS A 880 5.20 22.26 -8.18
N PHE A 881 6.27 21.61 -7.73
CA PHE A 881 7.58 21.73 -8.35
C PHE A 881 7.60 21.18 -9.77
N THR A 882 6.97 20.02 -9.99
CA THR A 882 6.82 19.41 -11.30
C THR A 882 6.10 20.34 -12.27
N TYR A 883 4.98 20.96 -11.85
CA TYR A 883 4.27 21.96 -12.63
C TYR A 883 5.15 23.16 -12.95
N TYR A 884 5.82 23.75 -11.94
CA TYR A 884 6.69 24.91 -12.17
C TYR A 884 7.84 24.57 -13.11
N GLN A 885 8.45 23.43 -12.97
CA GLN A 885 9.53 22.94 -13.85
C GLN A 885 9.04 22.76 -15.27
N ARG A 886 7.87 22.13 -15.46
CA ARG A 886 7.24 21.92 -16.77
C ARG A 886 7.02 23.23 -17.50
N TYR A 887 6.57 24.26 -16.82
CA TYR A 887 6.33 25.60 -17.39
C TYR A 887 7.52 26.54 -17.22
N ASN A 888 8.70 26.03 -16.92
CA ASN A 888 9.94 26.81 -16.75
C ASN A 888 9.76 28.02 -15.83
N TRP A 889 9.00 27.87 -14.74
CA TRP A 889 8.71 28.89 -13.75
C TRP A 889 8.00 30.14 -14.33
N SER A 890 7.47 30.03 -15.55
CA SER A 890 6.81 31.15 -16.23
C SER A 890 5.35 31.35 -15.83
N LYS A 891 4.71 30.33 -15.29
CA LYS A 891 3.31 30.35 -14.85
C LYS A 891 3.20 30.05 -13.36
N PRO A 892 2.34 30.76 -12.63
CA PRO A 892 1.99 30.35 -11.27
C PRO A 892 1.19 29.04 -11.32
N TYR A 893 1.35 28.19 -10.30
CA TYR A 893 0.52 27.01 -10.14
C TYR A 893 -0.96 27.42 -10.10
N PRO A 894 -1.85 26.78 -10.87
CA PRO A 894 -3.23 27.26 -11.03
C PRO A 894 -4.12 27.00 -9.80
N GLY A 895 -3.64 26.20 -8.86
CA GLY A 895 -4.43 25.67 -7.75
C GLY A 895 -5.33 24.50 -8.17
N GLU A 896 -5.83 23.80 -7.21
CA GLU A 896 -6.66 22.60 -7.35
C GLU A 896 -8.13 23.02 -7.50
N LYS A 897 -8.57 23.28 -8.74
CA LYS A 897 -9.91 23.86 -9.01
C LYS A 897 -11.06 22.86 -8.89
N LYS A 898 -10.78 21.57 -9.05
CA LYS A 898 -11.78 20.51 -9.02
C LYS A 898 -11.57 19.49 -7.91
N ILE A 899 -10.59 19.71 -7.03
CA ILE A 899 -10.38 18.78 -5.91
C ILE A 899 -11.64 18.74 -5.05
N PHE A 900 -12.18 17.55 -4.88
CA PHE A 900 -13.33 17.33 -4.04
C PHE A 900 -12.90 17.17 -2.59
N THR A 901 -13.35 18.09 -1.72
CA THR A 901 -13.32 17.82 -0.29
C THR A 901 -14.23 16.62 0.02
N PRO A 902 -14.11 15.96 1.18
CA PRO A 902 -15.05 14.95 1.60
C PRO A 902 -16.52 15.39 1.50
N ASN A 903 -16.79 16.69 1.71
CA ASN A 903 -18.14 17.27 1.59
C ASN A 903 -18.64 17.35 0.15
N ASP A 904 -17.76 17.54 -0.82
CA ASP A 904 -18.11 17.83 -2.21
C ASP A 904 -18.28 16.59 -3.06
N VAL A 905 -17.70 15.47 -2.65
CA VAL A 905 -17.83 14.20 -3.37
C VAL A 905 -19.25 13.66 -3.17
N PRO A 906 -20.05 13.49 -4.24
CA PRO A 906 -21.41 13.00 -4.12
C PRO A 906 -21.45 11.63 -3.42
N GLY A 907 -22.19 11.57 -2.30
CA GLY A 907 -22.31 10.35 -1.50
C GLY A 907 -21.07 9.99 -0.68
N ALA A 908 -20.07 10.87 -0.58
CA ALA A 908 -18.93 10.66 0.28
C ALA A 908 -19.35 10.69 1.76
N PHE A 909 -18.81 9.78 2.52
CA PHE A 909 -18.99 9.76 3.97
C PHE A 909 -18.02 10.77 4.61
N ILE A 910 -18.54 11.61 5.49
CA ILE A 910 -17.75 12.54 6.27
C ILE A 910 -17.76 12.02 7.71
N PRO A 911 -16.62 11.49 8.19
CA PRO A 911 -16.55 11.05 9.56
C PRO A 911 -16.80 12.23 10.50
N SER A 912 -17.67 12.04 11.49
CA SER A 912 -17.88 13.06 12.51
C SER A 912 -16.77 12.99 13.55
N THR A 913 -16.16 14.13 13.83
CA THR A 913 -15.28 14.28 14.99
C THR A 913 -16.10 14.56 16.27
N ASP A 914 -17.40 14.77 16.13
CA ASP A 914 -18.30 14.95 17.26
C ASP A 914 -18.74 13.60 17.81
N THR A 915 -18.44 13.37 19.06
CA THR A 915 -18.85 12.17 19.80
C THR A 915 -20.26 12.28 20.39
N ASP A 916 -20.93 13.41 20.14
CA ASP A 916 -22.24 13.76 20.70
C ASP A 916 -23.41 13.36 19.77
N GLY A 917 -23.33 12.24 19.12
CA GLY A 917 -24.41 11.68 18.31
C GLY A 917 -25.13 10.54 18.98
#